data_b363174308c428bfe7ed14d499de94f5
#
_entry.id   b363174308c428bfe7ed14d499de94f5
#
_cell.length_a   1.000
_cell.length_b   1.000
_cell.length_c   1.000
_cell.angle_alpha   90.00
_cell.angle_beta   90.00
_cell.angle_gamma   90.00
#
_symmetry.space_group_name_H-M   'P 1'
#
loop_
_entity.id
_entity.type
_entity.pdbx_description
1 polymer ?
#
loop_
_entity_poly.entity_id
_entity_poly.type
_entity_poly.pdbx_seq_one_letter_code
_entity_poly.pdbx_strand_id
1 'polypeptide(L)'
;MVEDACCGSSGPTDPSEKLELEELTPWWRDRALLLPVASGALWVVGLLIGWAGLDAIGLAAHVLALLAGAWTFVPGTLRRLVQGRGRGRLGVGLLMTIAALGAVLLGHIGEAAALAFLFSLAEALEDRSMDRAKQGLRALLALIPETARVSRPEGPQTIAAADVRTDDVLLLGAGDKVATDGVIVSGRSWMDTSAITGESIPVEVGLGDEVHAGSVNGSGSLSLRATADGRDNSLTQIVRLVEQAHAAKGERARLADRIARPLVPVVLIVAALVALIGVLTGEPAIWIERALVVLVAASPCAMAIAVPVTVISSIGSASKLGVVIKSGAAFEQLGTIRTVALDKTGTLTRNEPRVVDVATSEGRSREDVLAAAAALESASAHPLAAAILAATETTVDADDVQETPGHGITGTIDGRLMRVGSPRWISPGQLENRTQEMASRGMSVVMIEEDGRVIGAVGIRDELRPEAAATVAALHAQGIRTVMLTGDNALTARAIAAEAGIEEVHAEQLPADKAAHVRRLSEQAPTAMIGDGINDAPALASATVGIAMGATGTAAAVESADVAFTGTDLRQIPAALAHARRGRRIMTGNIALALAIIVVLFPLALFGVLGLAAVVLVHEVAEVVVIANGMRAARTRGVGAQVPSSPVRQDLRETSSVGGRAA
;
A
#
# COMPACT_ATOMS: atom_id res chain seq x y z
N MET A 1 -16.49 -9.32 -18.45
CA MET A 1 -16.58 -8.22 -19.42
C MET A 1 -17.69 -7.29 -18.94
N VAL A 2 -17.37 -6.32 -18.12
CA VAL A 2 -18.23 -5.18 -17.77
C VAL A 2 -17.26 -4.01 -17.56
N GLU A 3 -17.03 -3.29 -18.66
CA GLU A 3 -16.26 -2.04 -18.67
C GLU A 3 -17.18 -0.85 -18.42
N ASP A 4 -16.68 0.04 -17.59
CA ASP A 4 -16.81 1.49 -17.56
C ASP A 4 -18.19 2.16 -17.58
N ALA A 5 -18.49 2.70 -16.41
CA ALA A 5 -19.51 3.74 -16.31
C ALA A 5 -19.14 4.75 -15.19
N CYS A 6 -17.99 5.42 -15.28
CA CYS A 6 -17.73 6.66 -14.52
C CYS A 6 -16.34 7.26 -14.79
N CYS A 7 -15.77 7.12 -15.98
CA CYS A 7 -14.62 7.95 -16.37
C CYS A 7 -14.64 8.14 -17.87
N GLY A 8 -14.43 9.35 -18.36
CA GLY A 8 -14.24 9.63 -19.77
C GLY A 8 -13.05 8.83 -20.27
N SER A 9 -13.29 7.76 -21.03
CA SER A 9 -12.24 6.96 -21.65
C SER A 9 -11.88 7.55 -23.00
N SER A 10 -10.70 8.13 -23.11
CA SER A 10 -9.86 7.92 -24.28
C SER A 10 -9.60 6.42 -24.40
N GLY A 11 -9.72 5.81 -25.60
CA GLY A 11 -9.51 4.39 -25.85
C GLY A 11 -8.15 3.88 -25.40
N PRO A 12 -7.87 2.55 -25.52
CA PRO A 12 -6.63 1.97 -25.07
C PRO A 12 -5.47 2.55 -25.91
N THR A 13 -4.85 3.60 -25.41
CA THR A 13 -3.53 4.05 -25.81
C THR A 13 -2.54 3.13 -25.10
N ASP A 14 -1.59 2.61 -25.85
CA ASP A 14 -0.43 1.86 -25.41
C ASP A 14 0.12 2.47 -24.10
N PRO A 15 0.24 1.69 -22.99
CA PRO A 15 0.72 2.20 -21.69
C PRO A 15 2.14 2.76 -21.74
N SER A 16 2.88 2.54 -22.85
CA SER A 16 4.24 3.03 -23.05
C SER A 16 4.32 4.45 -23.62
N GLU A 17 3.23 5.01 -24.13
CA GLU A 17 3.16 6.36 -24.67
C GLU A 17 2.61 7.33 -23.62
N LYS A 18 3.50 8.17 -23.05
CA LYS A 18 3.26 9.30 -22.14
C LYS A 18 3.25 8.99 -20.64
N LEU A 19 4.38 8.55 -20.12
CA LEU A 19 4.82 8.83 -18.74
C LEU A 19 5.51 10.24 -18.68
N GLU A 20 4.96 11.22 -19.35
CA GLU A 20 5.38 12.60 -19.11
C GLU A 20 4.73 13.08 -17.81
N LEU A 21 5.55 13.60 -16.90
CA LEU A 21 5.14 14.32 -15.71
C LEU A 21 4.35 15.58 -16.14
N GLU A 22 3.05 15.44 -16.39
CA GLU A 22 2.18 16.62 -16.50
C GLU A 22 2.11 17.26 -15.11
N GLU A 23 2.90 18.33 -14.93
CA GLU A 23 2.74 19.22 -13.79
C GLU A 23 1.29 19.72 -13.79
N LEU A 24 0.65 19.73 -12.61
CA LEU A 24 -0.68 20.34 -12.48
C LEU A 24 -0.59 21.75 -13.05
N THR A 25 -1.22 21.97 -14.18
CA THR A 25 -1.37 23.31 -14.71
C THR A 25 -1.96 24.22 -13.64
N PRO A 26 -1.41 25.41 -13.41
CA PRO A 26 -1.98 26.37 -12.46
C PRO A 26 -3.47 26.55 -12.78
N TRP A 27 -4.32 26.70 -11.75
CA TRP A 27 -5.78 26.73 -11.90
C TRP A 27 -6.27 27.77 -12.93
N TRP A 28 -5.50 28.85 -13.14
CA TRP A 28 -5.79 29.91 -14.13
C TRP A 28 -5.40 29.54 -15.59
N ARG A 29 -4.74 28.40 -15.81
CA ARG A 29 -4.42 27.84 -17.14
C ARG A 29 -5.19 26.56 -17.42
N ASP A 30 -5.87 26.03 -16.43
CA ASP A 30 -6.65 24.80 -16.53
C ASP A 30 -7.99 25.11 -17.22
N ARG A 31 -8.11 24.69 -18.47
CA ARG A 31 -9.32 24.89 -19.27
C ARG A 31 -10.56 24.25 -18.65
N ALA A 32 -10.39 23.17 -17.88
CA ALA A 32 -11.50 22.50 -17.20
C ALA A 32 -12.10 23.38 -16.10
N LEU A 33 -11.32 24.26 -15.45
CA LEU A 33 -11.77 25.21 -14.44
C LEU A 33 -12.18 26.57 -15.01
N LEU A 34 -11.59 26.98 -16.15
CA LEU A 34 -11.88 28.30 -16.73
C LEU A 34 -13.33 28.45 -17.16
N LEU A 35 -13.93 27.44 -17.79
CA LEU A 35 -15.33 27.50 -18.24
C LEU A 35 -16.32 27.57 -17.05
N PRO A 36 -16.25 26.72 -16.00
CA PRO A 36 -17.07 26.88 -14.81
C PRO A 36 -16.91 28.24 -14.11
N VAL A 37 -15.66 28.72 -13.94
CA VAL A 37 -15.40 30.03 -13.33
C VAL A 37 -15.98 31.17 -14.18
N ALA A 38 -15.83 31.11 -15.50
CA ALA A 38 -16.45 32.09 -16.40
C ALA A 38 -17.98 32.03 -16.33
N SER A 39 -18.58 30.83 -16.29
CA SER A 39 -20.02 30.64 -16.08
C SER A 39 -20.51 31.30 -14.78
N GLY A 40 -19.80 31.04 -13.67
CA GLY A 40 -20.12 31.64 -12.37
C GLY A 40 -19.99 33.17 -12.36
N ALA A 41 -18.93 33.72 -12.96
CA ALA A 41 -18.72 35.17 -13.07
C ALA A 41 -19.84 35.82 -13.89
N LEU A 42 -20.21 35.24 -15.03
CA LEU A 42 -21.30 35.70 -15.87
C LEU A 42 -22.67 35.63 -15.15
N TRP A 43 -22.91 34.57 -14.37
CA TRP A 43 -24.11 34.41 -13.55
C TRP A 43 -24.22 35.49 -12.49
N VAL A 44 -23.14 35.77 -11.74
CA VAL A 44 -23.11 36.87 -10.73
C VAL A 44 -23.31 38.24 -11.39
N VAL A 45 -22.66 38.49 -12.52
CA VAL A 45 -22.81 39.71 -13.31
C VAL A 45 -24.25 39.87 -13.76
N GLY A 46 -24.91 38.80 -14.22
CA GLY A 46 -26.32 38.79 -14.59
C GLY A 46 -27.25 39.17 -13.46
N LEU A 47 -26.99 38.64 -12.22
CA LEU A 47 -27.73 39.01 -11.02
C LEU A 47 -27.57 40.48 -10.67
N LEU A 48 -26.36 41.02 -10.68
CA LEU A 48 -26.05 42.40 -10.33
C LEU A 48 -26.69 43.39 -11.34
N ILE A 49 -26.64 43.06 -12.65
CA ILE A 49 -27.26 43.86 -13.71
C ILE A 49 -28.79 43.83 -13.62
N GLY A 50 -29.39 42.67 -13.36
CA GLY A 50 -30.84 42.55 -13.10
C GLY A 50 -31.26 43.38 -11.90
N TRP A 51 -30.49 43.39 -10.80
CA TRP A 51 -30.70 44.23 -9.64
C TRP A 51 -30.63 45.73 -9.94
N ALA A 52 -29.83 46.11 -10.93
CA ALA A 52 -29.72 47.48 -11.43
C ALA A 52 -30.89 47.89 -12.39
N GLY A 53 -31.87 47.02 -12.63
CA GLY A 53 -33.05 47.31 -13.49
C GLY A 53 -32.79 47.15 -14.99
N LEU A 54 -31.65 46.52 -15.39
CA LEU A 54 -31.30 46.26 -16.80
C LEU A 54 -31.59 44.80 -17.17
N ASP A 55 -32.87 44.38 -17.04
CA ASP A 55 -33.30 42.99 -17.13
C ASP A 55 -32.87 42.26 -18.41
N ALA A 56 -32.93 42.94 -19.57
CA ALA A 56 -32.55 42.34 -20.84
C ALA A 56 -31.05 42.00 -20.91
N ILE A 57 -30.19 42.85 -20.34
CA ILE A 57 -28.73 42.63 -20.31
C ILE A 57 -28.41 41.56 -19.26
N GLY A 58 -29.07 41.57 -18.12
CA GLY A 58 -28.98 40.55 -17.07
C GLY A 58 -29.38 39.17 -17.60
N LEU A 59 -30.47 39.10 -18.38
CA LEU A 59 -30.90 37.86 -19.03
C LEU A 59 -29.86 37.34 -20.05
N ALA A 60 -29.28 38.22 -20.87
CA ALA A 60 -28.24 37.86 -21.81
C ALA A 60 -26.99 37.29 -21.09
N ALA A 61 -26.60 37.88 -19.95
CA ALA A 61 -25.52 37.36 -19.13
C ALA A 61 -25.82 35.96 -18.56
N HIS A 62 -27.07 35.72 -18.08
CA HIS A 62 -27.50 34.40 -17.63
C HIS A 62 -27.51 33.35 -18.75
N VAL A 63 -27.92 33.72 -19.98
CA VAL A 63 -27.85 32.82 -21.15
C VAL A 63 -26.40 32.44 -21.47
N LEU A 64 -25.49 33.40 -21.46
CA LEU A 64 -24.06 33.13 -21.67
C LEU A 64 -23.46 32.25 -20.57
N ALA A 65 -23.83 32.49 -19.30
CA ALA A 65 -23.44 31.66 -18.16
C ALA A 65 -23.93 30.22 -18.32
N LEU A 66 -25.21 30.04 -18.70
CA LEU A 66 -25.81 28.73 -18.95
C LEU A 66 -25.06 27.98 -20.07
N LEU A 67 -24.78 28.63 -21.19
CA LEU A 67 -24.06 28.02 -22.31
C LEU A 67 -22.64 27.61 -21.92
N ALA A 68 -21.91 28.46 -21.18
CA ALA A 68 -20.57 28.19 -20.73
C ALA A 68 -20.54 26.98 -19.76
N GLY A 69 -21.44 26.92 -18.80
CA GLY A 69 -21.55 25.80 -17.85
C GLY A 69 -22.04 24.51 -18.50
N ALA A 70 -23.10 24.59 -19.33
CA ALA A 70 -23.66 23.42 -20.01
C ALA A 70 -22.70 22.77 -21.01
N TRP A 71 -21.77 23.54 -21.58
CA TRP A 71 -20.76 23.04 -22.50
C TRP A 71 -19.86 21.97 -21.90
N THR A 72 -19.65 21.97 -20.60
CA THR A 72 -18.78 20.99 -19.91
C THR A 72 -19.42 19.61 -19.85
N PHE A 73 -20.71 19.47 -19.52
CA PHE A 73 -21.35 18.18 -19.23
C PHE A 73 -22.38 17.71 -20.28
N VAL A 74 -23.08 18.64 -20.99
CA VAL A 74 -24.14 18.26 -21.94
C VAL A 74 -23.62 17.45 -23.12
N PRO A 75 -22.52 17.84 -23.82
CA PRO A 75 -21.99 17.05 -24.94
C PRO A 75 -21.60 15.62 -24.53
N GLY A 76 -20.96 15.47 -23.37
CA GLY A 76 -20.60 14.17 -22.81
C GLY A 76 -21.81 13.31 -22.49
N THR A 77 -22.86 13.92 -21.93
CA THR A 77 -24.13 13.27 -21.62
C THR A 77 -24.86 12.79 -22.90
N LEU A 78 -24.96 13.64 -23.90
CA LEU A 78 -25.58 13.29 -25.20
C LEU A 78 -24.81 12.16 -25.91
N ARG A 79 -23.48 12.21 -25.92
CA ARG A 79 -22.65 11.13 -26.49
C ARG A 79 -22.91 9.81 -25.78
N ARG A 80 -22.97 9.79 -24.43
CA ARG A 80 -23.29 8.59 -23.64
C ARG A 80 -24.72 8.09 -23.93
N LEU A 81 -25.67 8.98 -24.10
CA LEU A 81 -27.05 8.60 -24.39
C LEU A 81 -27.19 7.92 -25.77
N VAL A 82 -26.45 8.41 -26.80
CA VAL A 82 -26.51 7.89 -28.17
C VAL A 82 -25.62 6.65 -28.33
N GLN A 83 -24.38 6.66 -27.81
CA GLN A 83 -23.39 5.62 -28.05
C GLN A 83 -23.32 4.57 -26.93
N GLY A 84 -23.86 4.86 -25.75
CA GLY A 84 -23.85 3.95 -24.60
C GLY A 84 -24.73 2.70 -24.83
N ARG A 85 -24.27 1.54 -24.32
CA ARG A 85 -25.02 0.29 -24.33
C ARG A 85 -25.54 -0.04 -22.92
N GLY A 86 -26.83 -0.40 -22.80
CA GLY A 86 -27.44 -0.85 -21.56
C GLY A 86 -27.71 0.27 -20.52
N ARG A 87 -27.67 -0.12 -19.23
CA ARG A 87 -28.00 0.77 -18.09
C ARG A 87 -27.01 1.93 -17.85
N GLY A 88 -25.86 1.92 -18.49
CA GLY A 88 -24.87 3.02 -18.40
C GLY A 88 -25.27 4.31 -19.13
N ARG A 89 -26.39 4.32 -19.86
CA ARG A 89 -26.93 5.53 -20.54
C ARG A 89 -27.52 6.57 -19.57
N LEU A 90 -28.02 6.14 -18.41
CA LEU A 90 -28.73 6.98 -17.44
C LEU A 90 -27.75 7.38 -16.33
N GLY A 91 -27.01 8.46 -16.55
CA GLY A 91 -26.10 9.05 -15.57
C GLY A 91 -26.68 10.33 -14.94
N VAL A 92 -26.01 10.87 -13.94
CA VAL A 92 -26.38 12.10 -13.23
C VAL A 92 -26.44 13.29 -14.18
N GLY A 93 -25.50 13.41 -15.12
CA GLY A 93 -25.51 14.46 -16.14
C GLY A 93 -26.81 14.52 -16.94
N LEU A 94 -27.53 13.38 -17.12
CA LEU A 94 -28.84 13.38 -17.77
C LEU A 94 -29.90 14.08 -16.90
N LEU A 95 -29.90 13.80 -15.58
CA LEU A 95 -30.83 14.47 -14.65
C LEU A 95 -30.63 15.99 -14.68
N MET A 96 -29.35 16.41 -14.63
CA MET A 96 -28.98 17.84 -14.67
C MET A 96 -29.32 18.47 -16.02
N THR A 97 -29.11 17.77 -17.12
CA THR A 97 -29.49 18.27 -18.47
C THR A 97 -31.02 18.45 -18.59
N ILE A 98 -31.80 17.48 -18.09
CA ILE A 98 -33.28 17.58 -18.08
C ILE A 98 -33.71 18.73 -17.16
N ALA A 99 -33.13 18.88 -15.98
CA ALA A 99 -33.47 19.94 -15.05
C ALA A 99 -33.16 21.33 -15.61
N ALA A 100 -31.97 21.52 -16.23
CA ALA A 100 -31.57 22.76 -16.86
C ALA A 100 -32.50 23.12 -18.04
N LEU A 101 -32.80 22.16 -18.91
CA LEU A 101 -33.69 22.36 -20.05
C LEU A 101 -35.10 22.69 -19.59
N GLY A 102 -35.63 22.00 -18.60
CA GLY A 102 -36.94 22.26 -18.00
C GLY A 102 -37.04 23.64 -17.38
N ALA A 103 -36.01 24.07 -16.64
CA ALA A 103 -35.94 25.42 -16.07
C ALA A 103 -35.94 26.51 -17.15
N VAL A 104 -35.20 26.29 -18.27
CA VAL A 104 -35.25 27.21 -19.43
C VAL A 104 -36.66 27.28 -20.06
N LEU A 105 -37.32 26.13 -20.25
CA LEU A 105 -38.67 26.10 -20.81
C LEU A 105 -39.73 26.77 -19.94
N LEU A 106 -39.53 26.77 -18.62
CA LEU A 106 -40.38 27.50 -17.65
C LEU A 106 -40.01 28.96 -17.53
N GLY A 107 -38.98 29.46 -18.21
CA GLY A 107 -38.53 30.84 -18.15
C GLY A 107 -37.56 31.17 -16.99
N HIS A 108 -37.17 30.17 -16.19
CA HIS A 108 -36.25 30.33 -15.06
C HIS A 108 -34.77 30.25 -15.51
N ILE A 109 -34.35 31.10 -16.47
CA ILE A 109 -33.02 31.06 -17.09
C ILE A 109 -31.90 31.30 -16.07
N GLY A 110 -32.12 32.20 -15.09
CA GLY A 110 -31.16 32.46 -14.00
C GLY A 110 -30.86 31.23 -13.12
N GLU A 111 -31.90 30.42 -12.84
CA GLU A 111 -31.78 29.18 -12.06
C GLU A 111 -31.11 28.08 -12.88
N ALA A 112 -31.46 27.98 -14.19
CA ALA A 112 -30.76 27.06 -15.10
C ALA A 112 -29.27 27.39 -15.22
N ALA A 113 -28.91 28.69 -15.25
CA ALA A 113 -27.53 29.14 -15.28
C ALA A 113 -26.82 28.84 -13.95
N ALA A 114 -27.48 29.03 -12.80
CA ALA A 114 -26.94 28.63 -11.49
C ALA A 114 -26.65 27.12 -11.42
N LEU A 115 -27.60 26.27 -11.85
CA LEU A 115 -27.45 24.83 -11.90
C LEU A 115 -26.27 24.43 -12.80
N ALA A 116 -26.19 24.98 -14.02
CA ALA A 116 -25.12 24.67 -14.95
C ALA A 116 -23.73 25.09 -14.40
N PHE A 117 -23.65 26.27 -13.77
CA PHE A 117 -22.44 26.76 -13.11
C PHE A 117 -22.01 25.83 -11.97
N LEU A 118 -22.93 25.62 -10.99
CA LEU A 118 -22.58 24.83 -9.79
C LEU A 118 -22.20 23.40 -10.13
N PHE A 119 -22.97 22.75 -11.01
CA PHE A 119 -22.67 21.38 -11.45
C PHE A 119 -21.34 21.30 -12.22
N SER A 120 -21.07 22.22 -13.16
CA SER A 120 -19.80 22.24 -13.89
C SER A 120 -18.61 22.51 -12.96
N LEU A 121 -18.77 23.36 -11.95
CA LEU A 121 -17.75 23.64 -10.96
C LEU A 121 -17.46 22.40 -10.09
N ALA A 122 -18.51 21.70 -9.64
CA ALA A 122 -18.38 20.49 -8.85
C ALA A 122 -17.66 19.38 -9.63
N GLU A 123 -18.05 19.12 -10.90
CA GLU A 123 -17.40 18.16 -11.78
C GLU A 123 -15.92 18.50 -11.98
N ALA A 124 -15.58 19.78 -12.23
CA ALA A 124 -14.18 20.19 -12.36
C ALA A 124 -13.37 20.06 -11.07
N LEU A 125 -13.97 20.32 -9.90
CA LEU A 125 -13.33 20.11 -8.59
C LEU A 125 -13.16 18.62 -8.27
N GLU A 126 -14.10 17.78 -8.68
CA GLU A 126 -14.02 16.33 -8.57
C GLU A 126 -12.83 15.82 -9.37
N ASP A 127 -12.77 16.09 -10.68
CA ASP A 127 -11.70 15.66 -11.57
C ASP A 127 -10.33 16.11 -11.03
N ARG A 128 -10.21 17.37 -10.62
CA ARG A 128 -8.98 17.90 -10.05
C ARG A 128 -8.58 17.22 -8.73
N SER A 129 -9.56 16.86 -7.91
CA SER A 129 -9.31 16.13 -6.65
C SER A 129 -8.84 14.71 -6.91
N MET A 130 -9.39 14.05 -7.93
CA MET A 130 -8.96 12.75 -8.38
C MET A 130 -7.55 12.79 -8.96
N ASP A 131 -7.23 13.77 -9.81
CA ASP A 131 -5.90 13.94 -10.39
C ASP A 131 -4.85 14.24 -9.32
N ARG A 132 -5.19 15.08 -8.34
CA ARG A 132 -4.31 15.36 -7.20
C ARG A 132 -4.03 14.13 -6.35
N ALA A 133 -5.02 13.27 -6.18
CA ALA A 133 -4.85 12.02 -5.47
C ALA A 133 -3.96 11.03 -6.26
N LYS A 134 -4.11 10.97 -7.59
CA LYS A 134 -3.25 10.17 -8.48
C LYS A 134 -1.81 10.68 -8.53
N GLN A 135 -1.58 12.00 -8.46
CA GLN A 135 -0.22 12.58 -8.46
C GLN A 135 0.62 12.16 -7.26
N GLY A 136 0.02 11.94 -6.09
CA GLY A 136 0.74 11.41 -4.94
C GLY A 136 1.45 10.07 -5.24
N LEU A 137 0.90 9.29 -6.17
CA LEU A 137 1.44 8.03 -6.64
C LEU A 137 2.52 8.21 -7.72
N ARG A 138 2.26 9.12 -8.67
CA ARG A 138 3.23 9.45 -9.73
C ARG A 138 4.50 10.12 -9.18
N ALA A 139 4.45 10.71 -7.98
CA ALA A 139 5.63 11.25 -7.30
C ALA A 139 6.69 10.17 -7.00
N LEU A 140 6.31 8.88 -6.92
CA LEU A 140 7.26 7.78 -6.79
C LEU A 140 8.09 7.61 -8.07
N LEU A 141 7.50 7.81 -9.25
CA LEU A 141 8.24 7.74 -10.52
C LEU A 141 9.26 8.86 -10.68
N ALA A 142 9.05 10.01 -10.04
CA ALA A 142 10.01 11.12 -10.03
C ALA A 142 11.30 10.80 -9.24
N LEU A 143 11.33 9.67 -8.52
CA LEU A 143 12.54 9.18 -7.87
C LEU A 143 13.54 8.60 -8.88
N ILE A 144 13.07 8.07 -10.02
CA ILE A 144 13.92 7.57 -11.09
C ILE A 144 14.55 8.79 -11.81
N PRO A 145 15.88 8.84 -12.02
CA PRO A 145 16.50 9.91 -12.78
C PRO A 145 16.12 9.82 -14.26
N GLU A 146 16.16 10.94 -14.98
CA GLU A 146 15.88 10.97 -16.43
C GLU A 146 16.98 10.26 -17.23
N THR A 147 18.23 10.30 -16.73
CA THR A 147 19.40 9.76 -17.41
C THR A 147 20.23 8.88 -16.48
N ALA A 148 20.96 7.93 -17.05
CA ALA A 148 21.90 7.07 -16.36
C ALA A 148 23.27 7.08 -17.05
N ARG A 149 24.36 7.01 -16.30
CA ARG A 149 25.71 6.82 -16.83
C ARG A 149 26.02 5.33 -16.90
N VAL A 150 26.25 4.82 -18.09
CA VAL A 150 26.56 3.41 -18.36
C VAL A 150 28.00 3.26 -18.81
N SER A 151 28.69 2.27 -18.28
CA SER A 151 30.04 1.90 -18.74
C SER A 151 29.94 1.17 -20.08
N ARG A 152 30.65 1.66 -21.09
CA ARG A 152 30.77 1.03 -22.41
C ARG A 152 32.23 0.83 -22.76
N PRO A 153 32.56 -0.06 -23.72
CA PRO A 153 33.95 -0.28 -24.15
C PRO A 153 34.67 0.99 -24.66
N GLU A 154 33.89 1.95 -25.18
CA GLU A 154 34.39 3.24 -25.70
C GLU A 154 34.49 4.33 -24.61
N GLY A 155 34.14 4.01 -23.37
CA GLY A 155 34.07 4.92 -22.22
C GLY A 155 32.67 5.14 -21.68
N PRO A 156 32.52 5.86 -20.54
CA PRO A 156 31.24 6.14 -19.95
C PRO A 156 30.32 6.95 -20.87
N GLN A 157 29.08 6.48 -21.05
CA GLN A 157 28.06 7.15 -21.84
C GLN A 157 26.85 7.48 -20.97
N THR A 158 26.25 8.66 -21.19
CA THR A 158 24.96 9.04 -20.58
C THR A 158 23.84 8.70 -21.56
N ILE A 159 22.92 7.84 -21.10
CA ILE A 159 21.74 7.42 -21.86
C ILE A 159 20.48 7.77 -21.09
N ALA A 160 19.31 7.73 -21.73
CA ALA A 160 18.05 7.83 -21.00
C ALA A 160 17.90 6.64 -20.03
N ALA A 161 17.44 6.88 -18.80
CA ALA A 161 17.26 5.81 -17.83
C ALA A 161 16.33 4.70 -18.35
N ALA A 162 15.33 5.06 -19.16
CA ALA A 162 14.42 4.12 -19.81
C ALA A 162 15.09 3.19 -20.85
N ASP A 163 16.28 3.53 -21.31
CA ASP A 163 17.02 2.75 -22.33
C ASP A 163 18.10 1.84 -21.71
N VAL A 164 18.24 1.86 -20.39
CA VAL A 164 19.09 0.90 -19.65
C VAL A 164 18.54 -0.51 -19.85
N ARG A 165 19.46 -1.47 -20.11
CA ARG A 165 19.14 -2.88 -20.28
C ARG A 165 19.74 -3.70 -19.16
N THR A 166 19.15 -4.85 -18.89
CA THR A 166 19.71 -5.86 -18.01
C THR A 166 21.17 -6.15 -18.42
N ASP A 167 22.05 -6.35 -17.43
CA ASP A 167 23.51 -6.50 -17.52
C ASP A 167 24.30 -5.24 -17.89
N ASP A 168 23.67 -4.09 -18.15
CA ASP A 168 24.39 -2.82 -18.25
C ASP A 168 25.07 -2.48 -16.89
N VAL A 169 26.30 -1.94 -16.95
CA VAL A 169 27.00 -1.49 -15.75
C VAL A 169 26.80 0.02 -15.58
N LEU A 170 26.02 0.41 -14.58
CA LEU A 170 25.76 1.78 -14.21
C LEU A 170 26.88 2.34 -13.33
N LEU A 171 27.28 3.58 -13.56
CA LEU A 171 28.28 4.31 -12.77
C LEU A 171 27.59 5.37 -11.92
N LEU A 172 27.63 5.20 -10.60
CA LEU A 172 26.97 6.08 -9.63
C LEU A 172 28.03 6.90 -8.87
N GLY A 173 27.96 8.21 -8.96
CA GLY A 173 28.70 9.15 -8.11
C GLY A 173 27.93 9.48 -6.84
N ALA A 174 28.55 10.28 -5.96
CA ALA A 174 27.91 10.78 -4.76
C ALA A 174 26.67 11.63 -5.09
N GLY A 175 25.54 11.34 -4.46
CA GLY A 175 24.26 12.01 -4.68
C GLY A 175 23.48 11.55 -5.92
N ASP A 176 24.03 10.61 -6.73
CA ASP A 176 23.33 10.10 -7.91
C ASP A 176 22.16 9.19 -7.50
N LYS A 177 21.06 9.29 -8.23
CA LYS A 177 19.92 8.39 -8.09
C LYS A 177 20.13 7.13 -8.93
N VAL A 178 19.69 6.00 -8.42
CA VAL A 178 19.73 4.70 -9.09
C VAL A 178 18.62 4.63 -10.15
N ALA A 179 19.00 4.38 -11.40
CA ALA A 179 18.06 4.41 -12.54
C ALA A 179 17.22 3.12 -12.66
N THR A 180 17.78 1.97 -12.27
CA THR A 180 17.11 0.66 -12.30
C THR A 180 17.67 -0.25 -11.21
N ASP A 181 16.98 -1.35 -10.90
CA ASP A 181 17.46 -2.34 -9.93
C ASP A 181 18.76 -2.99 -10.40
N GLY A 182 19.62 -3.32 -9.47
CA GLY A 182 20.90 -3.96 -9.80
C GLY A 182 21.69 -4.42 -8.60
N VAL A 183 22.82 -5.07 -8.87
CA VAL A 183 23.78 -5.59 -7.88
C VAL A 183 25.10 -4.83 -7.99
N ILE A 184 25.68 -4.44 -6.85
CA ILE A 184 26.95 -3.73 -6.81
C ILE A 184 28.08 -4.65 -7.24
N VAL A 185 28.82 -4.27 -8.29
CA VAL A 185 29.97 -4.98 -8.81
C VAL A 185 31.32 -4.35 -8.40
N SER A 186 31.30 -3.10 -7.95
CA SER A 186 32.49 -2.47 -7.34
C SER A 186 32.10 -1.22 -6.51
N GLY A 187 32.91 -0.96 -5.49
CA GLY A 187 32.74 0.19 -4.61
C GLY A 187 32.07 -0.15 -3.29
N ARG A 188 32.03 0.84 -2.39
CA ARG A 188 31.30 0.79 -1.11
C ARG A 188 30.77 2.19 -0.81
N SER A 189 29.54 2.28 -0.32
CA SER A 189 28.89 3.57 -0.02
C SER A 189 27.75 3.38 0.99
N TRP A 190 27.07 4.47 1.31
CA TRP A 190 25.79 4.49 2.00
C TRP A 190 24.68 4.78 1.00
N MET A 191 23.58 4.04 1.09
CA MET A 191 22.43 4.22 0.21
C MET A 191 21.24 4.73 1.00
N ASP A 192 20.69 5.88 0.60
CA ASP A 192 19.42 6.39 1.14
C ASP A 192 18.28 5.76 0.36
N THR A 193 17.54 4.89 1.02
CA THR A 193 16.38 4.18 0.50
C THR A 193 15.06 4.76 1.03
N SER A 194 15.11 5.83 1.83
CA SER A 194 13.97 6.37 2.58
C SER A 194 12.75 6.71 1.71
N ALA A 195 12.98 7.15 0.49
CA ALA A 195 11.93 7.49 -0.46
C ALA A 195 11.15 6.26 -0.97
N ILE A 196 11.74 5.06 -0.90
CA ILE A 196 11.17 3.80 -1.40
C ILE A 196 10.68 2.95 -0.22
N THR A 197 11.54 2.73 0.79
CA THR A 197 11.26 1.84 1.92
C THR A 197 10.57 2.55 3.08
N GLY A 198 10.64 3.89 3.14
CA GLY A 198 10.18 4.69 4.28
C GLY A 198 11.13 4.66 5.48
N GLU A 199 12.29 3.99 5.38
CA GLU A 199 13.31 3.90 6.43
C GLU A 199 14.25 5.11 6.36
N SER A 200 14.36 5.88 7.46
CA SER A 200 15.13 7.12 7.48
C SER A 200 16.63 6.93 7.67
N ILE A 201 17.10 5.70 7.93
CA ILE A 201 18.51 5.41 8.20
C ILE A 201 19.15 4.89 6.90
N PRO A 202 20.18 5.56 6.35
CA PRO A 202 20.90 5.06 5.19
C PRO A 202 21.55 3.69 5.47
N VAL A 203 21.52 2.81 4.47
CA VAL A 203 22.07 1.45 4.55
C VAL A 203 23.47 1.44 3.95
N GLU A 204 24.44 0.83 4.65
CA GLU A 204 25.77 0.59 4.07
C GLU A 204 25.66 -0.51 3.01
N VAL A 205 26.26 -0.28 1.84
CA VAL A 205 26.22 -1.21 0.70
C VAL A 205 27.61 -1.38 0.09
N GLY A 206 27.88 -2.61 -0.37
CA GLY A 206 29.16 -3.01 -0.96
C GLY A 206 29.01 -4.09 -2.04
N LEU A 207 30.12 -4.73 -2.39
CA LEU A 207 30.17 -5.74 -3.45
C LEU A 207 29.17 -6.88 -3.19
N GLY A 208 28.29 -7.13 -4.15
CA GLY A 208 27.29 -8.20 -4.09
C GLY A 208 25.95 -7.80 -3.51
N ASP A 209 25.83 -6.60 -2.94
CA ASP A 209 24.56 -6.11 -2.38
C ASP A 209 23.60 -5.63 -3.47
N GLU A 210 22.32 -5.90 -3.27
CA GLU A 210 21.24 -5.44 -4.16
C GLU A 210 20.87 -3.99 -3.87
N VAL A 211 20.61 -3.23 -4.92
CA VAL A 211 20.17 -1.83 -4.84
C VAL A 211 18.98 -1.62 -5.77
N HIS A 212 17.98 -0.89 -5.27
CA HIS A 212 16.72 -0.65 -5.98
C HIS A 212 16.65 0.70 -6.68
N ALA A 213 15.92 0.73 -7.80
CA ALA A 213 15.64 1.96 -8.54
C ALA A 213 15.07 3.06 -7.63
N GLY A 214 15.54 4.30 -7.80
CA GLY A 214 15.10 5.44 -7.01
C GLY A 214 15.84 5.66 -5.68
N SER A 215 16.72 4.72 -5.24
CA SER A 215 17.65 4.95 -4.12
C SER A 215 18.65 6.04 -4.46
N VAL A 216 19.17 6.75 -3.44
CA VAL A 216 20.17 7.80 -3.63
C VAL A 216 21.50 7.35 -3.06
N ASN A 217 22.57 7.37 -3.89
CA ASN A 217 23.91 7.05 -3.47
C ASN A 217 24.48 8.15 -2.58
N GLY A 218 25.06 7.79 -1.44
CA GLY A 218 25.69 8.72 -0.50
C GLY A 218 27.01 9.30 -0.99
N SER A 219 28.09 9.01 -0.28
CA SER A 219 29.39 9.66 -0.53
C SER A 219 30.37 8.85 -1.39
N GLY A 220 30.10 7.56 -1.61
CA GLY A 220 30.97 6.65 -2.36
C GLY A 220 30.75 6.68 -3.88
N SER A 221 31.70 6.11 -4.63
CA SER A 221 31.51 5.81 -6.05
C SER A 221 31.20 4.33 -6.20
N LEU A 222 30.12 4.00 -6.90
CA LEU A 222 29.65 2.62 -7.09
C LEU A 222 29.57 2.27 -8.56
N SER A 223 29.82 1.01 -8.87
CA SER A 223 29.43 0.41 -10.15
C SER A 223 28.35 -0.63 -9.88
N LEU A 224 27.22 -0.50 -10.55
CA LEU A 224 26.02 -1.31 -10.37
C LEU A 224 25.72 -2.06 -11.66
N ARG A 225 25.63 -3.40 -11.63
CA ARG A 225 25.14 -4.18 -12.77
C ARG A 225 23.63 -4.24 -12.70
N ALA A 226 22.96 -3.76 -13.73
CA ALA A 226 21.50 -3.76 -13.85
C ALA A 226 20.95 -5.19 -13.87
N THR A 227 19.98 -5.49 -13.03
CA THR A 227 19.22 -6.76 -12.98
C THR A 227 17.85 -6.63 -13.62
N ALA A 228 17.40 -5.40 -13.91
CA ALA A 228 16.15 -5.10 -14.58
C ALA A 228 16.35 -4.02 -15.65
N ASP A 229 15.49 -4.02 -16.65
CA ASP A 229 15.44 -2.97 -17.66
C ASP A 229 14.94 -1.66 -17.05
N GLY A 230 15.40 -0.52 -17.55
CA GLY A 230 15.03 0.80 -17.03
C GLY A 230 13.52 1.11 -17.08
N ARG A 231 12.77 0.45 -17.97
CA ARG A 231 11.30 0.58 -18.08
C ARG A 231 10.52 -0.42 -17.22
N ASP A 232 11.17 -1.45 -16.69
CA ASP A 232 10.53 -2.56 -15.98
C ASP A 232 11.27 -2.91 -14.68
N ASN A 233 11.60 -1.90 -13.89
CA ASN A 233 12.21 -2.01 -12.58
C ASN A 233 11.14 -2.13 -11.46
N SER A 234 11.58 -2.43 -10.24
CA SER A 234 10.69 -2.59 -9.07
C SER A 234 9.78 -1.38 -8.84
N LEU A 235 10.28 -0.16 -9.05
CA LEU A 235 9.52 1.06 -8.83
C LEU A 235 8.41 1.24 -9.89
N THR A 236 8.70 0.96 -11.16
CA THR A 236 7.69 1.01 -12.24
C THR A 236 6.64 -0.08 -12.08
N GLN A 237 7.02 -1.27 -11.58
CA GLN A 237 6.09 -2.34 -11.26
C GLN A 237 5.15 -1.95 -10.10
N ILE A 238 5.67 -1.32 -9.05
CA ILE A 238 4.86 -0.78 -7.94
C ILE A 238 3.80 0.20 -8.48
N VAL A 239 4.18 1.13 -9.33
CA VAL A 239 3.24 2.11 -9.90
C VAL A 239 2.18 1.43 -10.76
N ARG A 240 2.55 0.49 -11.64
CA ARG A 240 1.58 -0.29 -12.45
C ARG A 240 0.60 -1.08 -11.57
N LEU A 241 1.08 -1.71 -10.49
CA LEU A 241 0.21 -2.43 -9.55
C LEU A 241 -0.81 -1.51 -8.89
N VAL A 242 -0.40 -0.30 -8.52
CA VAL A 242 -1.32 0.68 -7.91
C VAL A 242 -2.27 1.28 -8.96
N GLU A 243 -1.85 1.48 -10.20
CA GLU A 243 -2.76 1.89 -11.28
C GLU A 243 -3.81 0.80 -11.58
N GLN A 244 -3.42 -0.47 -11.64
CA GLN A 244 -4.33 -1.60 -11.78
C GLN A 244 -5.28 -1.74 -10.57
N ALA A 245 -4.81 -1.38 -9.37
CA ALA A 245 -5.60 -1.38 -8.15
C ALA A 245 -6.86 -0.50 -8.22
N HIS A 246 -6.83 0.54 -9.04
CA HIS A 246 -7.97 1.44 -9.22
C HIS A 246 -9.15 0.76 -9.94
N ALA A 247 -8.90 -0.30 -10.69
CA ALA A 247 -9.93 -1.03 -11.43
C ALA A 247 -10.75 -1.99 -10.53
N ALA A 248 -10.21 -2.47 -9.41
CA ALA A 248 -10.88 -3.43 -8.52
C ALA A 248 -11.68 -2.70 -7.42
N LYS A 249 -13.01 -2.59 -7.61
CA LYS A 249 -13.92 -1.93 -6.67
C LYS A 249 -14.12 -2.72 -5.38
N GLY A 250 -13.96 -2.08 -4.22
CA GLY A 250 -14.25 -2.62 -2.91
C GLY A 250 -15.77 -2.79 -2.63
N GLU A 251 -16.11 -3.36 -1.46
CA GLU A 251 -17.51 -3.63 -1.07
C GLU A 251 -18.35 -2.36 -0.95
N ARG A 252 -17.78 -1.28 -0.41
CA ARG A 252 -18.48 0.00 -0.25
C ARG A 252 -18.71 0.70 -1.57
N ALA A 253 -17.73 0.63 -2.48
CA ALA A 253 -17.91 1.11 -3.83
C ALA A 253 -19.03 0.34 -4.53
N ARG A 254 -19.06 -0.98 -4.36
CA ARG A 254 -20.17 -1.83 -4.89
C ARG A 254 -21.50 -1.52 -4.21
N LEU A 255 -21.51 -1.23 -2.92
CA LEU A 255 -22.71 -0.81 -2.19
C LEU A 255 -23.22 0.54 -2.70
N ALA A 256 -22.35 1.54 -2.80
CA ALA A 256 -22.70 2.85 -3.34
C ALA A 256 -23.26 2.72 -4.77
N ASP A 257 -22.61 1.95 -5.63
CA ASP A 257 -23.10 1.65 -6.99
C ASP A 257 -24.44 0.92 -6.98
N ARG A 258 -24.65 -0.06 -6.08
CA ARG A 258 -25.89 -0.81 -5.95
C ARG A 258 -27.08 0.07 -5.55
N ILE A 259 -26.83 1.10 -4.73
CA ILE A 259 -27.84 2.07 -4.34
C ILE A 259 -28.02 3.12 -5.44
N ALA A 260 -26.96 3.66 -6.02
CA ALA A 260 -27.02 4.73 -7.02
C ALA A 260 -27.62 4.27 -8.36
N ARG A 261 -27.32 3.05 -8.81
CA ARG A 261 -27.78 2.55 -10.11
C ARG A 261 -29.31 2.50 -10.27
N PRO A 262 -30.12 1.98 -9.32
CA PRO A 262 -31.56 2.01 -9.44
C PRO A 262 -32.15 3.40 -9.14
N LEU A 263 -31.42 4.27 -8.42
CA LEU A 263 -31.94 5.57 -7.99
C LEU A 263 -32.23 6.49 -9.18
N VAL A 264 -31.36 6.57 -10.17
CA VAL A 264 -31.54 7.44 -11.34
C VAL A 264 -32.85 7.10 -12.12
N PRO A 265 -33.11 5.86 -12.54
CA PRO A 265 -34.39 5.54 -13.19
C PRO A 265 -35.59 5.72 -12.27
N VAL A 266 -35.49 5.42 -10.97
CA VAL A 266 -36.58 5.65 -10.00
C VAL A 266 -36.91 7.13 -9.89
N VAL A 267 -35.90 7.99 -9.78
CA VAL A 267 -36.09 9.45 -9.69
C VAL A 267 -36.73 10.00 -10.96
N LEU A 268 -36.33 9.52 -12.15
CA LEU A 268 -36.98 9.90 -13.41
C LEU A 268 -38.46 9.50 -13.44
N ILE A 269 -38.81 8.30 -12.97
CA ILE A 269 -40.20 7.84 -12.90
C ILE A 269 -40.99 8.71 -11.90
N VAL A 270 -40.43 8.98 -10.71
CA VAL A 270 -41.09 9.82 -9.71
C VAL A 270 -41.31 11.25 -10.23
N ALA A 271 -40.29 11.84 -10.85
CA ALA A 271 -40.41 13.18 -11.44
C ALA A 271 -41.50 13.21 -12.55
N ALA A 272 -41.55 12.19 -13.40
CA ALA A 272 -42.59 12.06 -14.41
C ALA A 272 -44.01 11.95 -13.77
N LEU A 273 -44.14 11.16 -12.70
CA LEU A 273 -45.41 11.05 -11.96
C LEU A 273 -45.82 12.37 -11.29
N VAL A 274 -44.87 13.12 -10.69
CA VAL A 274 -45.09 14.44 -10.11
C VAL A 274 -45.58 15.42 -11.19
N ALA A 275 -44.93 15.45 -12.35
CA ALA A 275 -45.37 16.28 -13.49
C ALA A 275 -46.74 15.88 -14.00
N LEU A 276 -47.06 14.57 -14.08
CA LEU A 276 -48.35 14.05 -14.50
C LEU A 276 -49.48 14.50 -13.55
N ILE A 277 -49.23 14.44 -12.23
CA ILE A 277 -50.19 14.95 -11.22
C ILE A 277 -50.50 16.41 -11.51
N GLY A 278 -49.50 17.23 -11.85
CA GLY A 278 -49.74 18.66 -12.20
C GLY A 278 -50.64 18.87 -13.42
N VAL A 279 -50.50 18.01 -14.45
CA VAL A 279 -51.40 18.05 -15.59
C VAL A 279 -52.84 17.68 -15.19
N LEU A 280 -53.00 16.67 -14.33
CA LEU A 280 -54.32 16.21 -13.86
C LEU A 280 -55.00 17.21 -12.88
N THR A 281 -54.23 17.95 -12.09
CA THR A 281 -54.72 18.92 -11.13
C THR A 281 -54.97 20.30 -11.73
N GLY A 282 -54.58 20.55 -12.99
CA GLY A 282 -54.76 21.81 -13.70
C GLY A 282 -53.71 22.90 -13.41
N GLU A 283 -52.62 22.55 -12.71
CA GLU A 283 -51.51 23.46 -12.39
C GLU A 283 -50.17 22.93 -12.92
N PRO A 284 -50.01 22.68 -14.25
CA PRO A 284 -48.87 21.99 -14.78
C PRO A 284 -47.52 22.71 -14.51
N ALA A 285 -47.48 24.04 -14.54
CA ALA A 285 -46.25 24.79 -14.35
C ALA A 285 -45.61 24.57 -12.98
N ILE A 286 -46.41 24.65 -11.90
CA ILE A 286 -45.95 24.47 -10.51
C ILE A 286 -45.43 23.02 -10.30
N TRP A 287 -46.15 22.04 -10.82
CA TRP A 287 -45.77 20.65 -10.61
C TRP A 287 -44.61 20.19 -11.50
N ILE A 288 -44.46 20.77 -12.69
CA ILE A 288 -43.25 20.55 -13.51
C ILE A 288 -42.03 21.14 -12.82
N GLU A 289 -42.14 22.35 -12.24
CA GLU A 289 -41.07 22.94 -11.45
C GLU A 289 -40.67 22.02 -10.28
N ARG A 290 -41.67 21.55 -9.48
CA ARG A 290 -41.40 20.56 -8.42
C ARG A 290 -40.74 19.27 -8.94
N ALA A 291 -41.16 18.77 -10.08
CA ALA A 291 -40.56 17.59 -10.71
C ALA A 291 -39.08 17.81 -11.05
N LEU A 292 -38.72 19.02 -11.53
CA LEU A 292 -37.35 19.39 -11.81
C LEU A 292 -36.52 19.49 -10.53
N VAL A 293 -37.08 20.09 -9.49
CA VAL A 293 -36.43 20.19 -8.16
C VAL A 293 -36.19 18.81 -7.57
N VAL A 294 -37.16 17.87 -7.71
CA VAL A 294 -37.02 16.45 -7.28
C VAL A 294 -35.92 15.74 -8.03
N LEU A 295 -35.73 15.99 -9.35
CA LEU A 295 -34.63 15.41 -10.14
C LEU A 295 -33.28 15.76 -9.54
N VAL A 296 -33.10 16.99 -9.12
CA VAL A 296 -31.84 17.46 -8.53
C VAL A 296 -31.70 16.98 -7.09
N ALA A 297 -32.74 17.13 -6.26
CA ALA A 297 -32.72 16.77 -4.84
C ALA A 297 -32.38 15.30 -4.57
N ALA A 298 -32.80 14.40 -5.46
CA ALA A 298 -32.59 12.98 -5.34
C ALA A 298 -31.35 12.46 -6.12
N SER A 299 -30.52 13.35 -6.63
CA SER A 299 -29.30 12.96 -7.37
C SER A 299 -28.26 12.33 -6.44
N PRO A 300 -27.65 11.18 -6.79
CA PRO A 300 -26.67 10.47 -5.96
C PRO A 300 -25.21 10.93 -6.15
N CYS A 301 -24.93 12.15 -6.64
CA CYS A 301 -23.58 12.64 -6.99
C CYS A 301 -22.60 12.47 -5.83
N ALA A 302 -22.92 13.05 -4.67
CA ALA A 302 -22.07 13.00 -3.49
C ALA A 302 -21.77 11.55 -3.03
N MET A 303 -22.70 10.61 -3.23
CA MET A 303 -22.52 9.21 -2.90
C MET A 303 -21.58 8.51 -3.89
N ALA A 304 -21.66 8.82 -5.17
CA ALA A 304 -20.81 8.24 -6.21
C ALA A 304 -19.32 8.61 -5.99
N ILE A 305 -19.03 9.82 -5.52
CA ILE A 305 -17.69 10.35 -5.25
C ILE A 305 -17.13 9.93 -3.89
N ALA A 306 -18.00 9.71 -2.90
CA ALA A 306 -17.60 9.48 -1.51
C ALA A 306 -16.55 8.37 -1.32
N VAL A 307 -16.64 7.29 -2.08
CA VAL A 307 -15.73 6.14 -1.98
C VAL A 307 -14.47 6.35 -2.81
N PRO A 308 -14.52 6.66 -4.13
CA PRO A 308 -13.32 6.82 -4.94
C PRO A 308 -12.32 7.82 -4.38
N VAL A 309 -12.75 9.02 -4.03
CA VAL A 309 -11.87 10.08 -3.47
C VAL A 309 -11.18 9.60 -2.20
N THR A 310 -11.90 8.93 -1.30
CA THR A 310 -11.34 8.44 -0.03
C THR A 310 -10.34 7.32 -0.27
N VAL A 311 -10.65 6.36 -1.16
CA VAL A 311 -9.77 5.21 -1.49
C VAL A 311 -8.48 5.70 -2.13
N ILE A 312 -8.57 6.54 -3.17
CA ILE A 312 -7.41 7.04 -3.89
C ILE A 312 -6.53 7.89 -2.97
N SER A 313 -7.12 8.79 -2.17
CA SER A 313 -6.40 9.60 -1.20
C SER A 313 -5.67 8.74 -0.14
N SER A 314 -6.31 7.64 0.30
CA SER A 314 -5.73 6.75 1.30
C SER A 314 -4.61 5.88 0.72
N ILE A 315 -4.80 5.28 -0.45
CA ILE A 315 -3.80 4.45 -1.12
C ILE A 315 -2.57 5.29 -1.46
N GLY A 316 -2.77 6.49 -2.04
CA GLY A 316 -1.67 7.39 -2.39
C GLY A 316 -0.89 7.88 -1.17
N SER A 317 -1.51 7.98 0.01
CA SER A 317 -0.79 8.31 1.25
C SER A 317 -0.12 7.10 1.90
N ALA A 318 -0.69 5.89 1.78
CA ALA A 318 -0.07 4.66 2.24
C ALA A 318 1.23 4.36 1.50
N SER A 319 1.28 4.62 0.19
CA SER A 319 2.49 4.43 -0.64
C SER A 319 3.67 5.29 -0.15
N LYS A 320 3.41 6.49 0.39
CA LYS A 320 4.46 7.33 1.00
C LYS A 320 5.04 6.76 2.30
N LEU A 321 4.38 5.77 2.89
CA LEU A 321 4.84 5.03 4.07
C LEU A 321 5.47 3.69 3.69
N GLY A 322 5.78 3.46 2.41
CA GLY A 322 6.28 2.18 1.94
C GLY A 322 5.23 1.06 1.93
N VAL A 323 3.93 1.40 1.92
CA VAL A 323 2.83 0.43 1.91
C VAL A 323 2.09 0.47 0.57
N VAL A 324 2.29 -0.53 -0.26
CA VAL A 324 1.67 -0.68 -1.58
C VAL A 324 0.39 -1.50 -1.45
N ILE A 325 -0.76 -0.89 -1.71
CA ILE A 325 -2.07 -1.55 -1.64
C ILE A 325 -2.58 -1.75 -3.07
N LYS A 326 -2.75 -3.00 -3.48
CA LYS A 326 -3.06 -3.37 -4.88
C LYS A 326 -4.51 -3.15 -5.32
N SER A 327 -5.44 -2.87 -4.40
CA SER A 327 -6.83 -2.63 -4.79
C SER A 327 -7.61 -1.82 -3.76
N GLY A 328 -8.64 -1.10 -4.21
CA GLY A 328 -9.61 -0.49 -3.31
C GLY A 328 -10.32 -1.53 -2.44
N ALA A 329 -10.50 -2.75 -2.94
CA ALA A 329 -11.04 -3.86 -2.17
C ALA A 329 -10.08 -4.29 -1.05
N ALA A 330 -8.79 -4.45 -1.36
CA ALA A 330 -7.75 -4.75 -0.37
C ALA A 330 -7.68 -3.65 0.71
N PHE A 331 -7.74 -2.37 0.32
CA PHE A 331 -7.80 -1.25 1.27
C PHE A 331 -9.00 -1.35 2.22
N GLU A 332 -10.19 -1.62 1.69
CA GLU A 332 -11.39 -1.76 2.50
C GLU A 332 -11.31 -2.95 3.45
N GLN A 333 -10.82 -4.10 2.96
CA GLN A 333 -10.63 -5.32 3.75
C GLN A 333 -9.57 -5.13 4.83
N LEU A 334 -8.43 -4.48 4.52
CA LEU A 334 -7.38 -4.14 5.49
C LEU A 334 -7.94 -3.37 6.70
N GLY A 335 -8.92 -2.48 6.47
CA GLY A 335 -9.63 -1.76 7.54
C GLY A 335 -10.58 -2.63 8.37
N THR A 336 -10.81 -3.90 8.03
CA THR A 336 -11.68 -4.83 8.79
C THR A 336 -10.91 -5.79 9.67
N ILE A 337 -9.61 -5.94 9.47
CA ILE A 337 -8.77 -6.96 10.09
C ILE A 337 -8.91 -6.97 11.61
N ARG A 338 -9.09 -8.17 12.15
CA ARG A 338 -9.19 -8.47 13.59
C ARG A 338 -8.16 -9.47 14.06
N THR A 339 -7.62 -10.28 13.16
CA THR A 339 -6.55 -11.24 13.43
C THR A 339 -5.40 -11.00 12.47
N VAL A 340 -4.17 -11.09 12.97
CA VAL A 340 -2.95 -11.05 12.17
C VAL A 340 -2.21 -12.35 12.40
N ALA A 341 -2.08 -13.15 11.36
CA ALA A 341 -1.22 -14.32 11.31
C ALA A 341 0.15 -13.89 10.80
N LEU A 342 1.19 -14.20 11.53
CA LEU A 342 2.58 -13.80 11.26
C LEU A 342 3.40 -15.05 10.96
N ASP A 343 4.10 -15.07 9.84
CA ASP A 343 5.20 -16.04 9.68
C ASP A 343 6.35 -15.69 10.61
N LYS A 344 7.14 -16.69 10.99
CA LYS A 344 8.33 -16.47 11.81
C LYS A 344 9.49 -15.96 10.96
N THR A 345 9.92 -16.76 9.98
CA THR A 345 11.18 -16.59 9.24
C THR A 345 11.08 -15.44 8.25
N GLY A 346 12.06 -14.53 8.24
CA GLY A 346 12.03 -13.38 7.34
C GLY A 346 10.97 -12.31 7.67
N THR A 347 10.01 -12.62 8.55
CA THR A 347 8.94 -11.71 9.01
C THR A 347 9.22 -11.23 10.43
N LEU A 348 8.96 -12.06 11.45
CA LEU A 348 9.29 -11.71 12.84
C LEU A 348 10.78 -11.71 13.11
N THR A 349 11.55 -12.54 12.39
CA THR A 349 13.00 -12.64 12.48
C THR A 349 13.68 -12.02 11.26
N ARG A 350 15.00 -11.86 11.33
CA ARG A 350 15.79 -11.22 10.26
C ARG A 350 16.10 -12.15 9.09
N ASN A 351 15.88 -13.46 9.24
CA ASN A 351 16.36 -14.51 8.33
C ASN A 351 17.90 -14.54 8.23
N GLU A 352 18.56 -14.19 9.33
CA GLU A 352 20.02 -14.20 9.50
C GLU A 352 20.36 -15.09 10.68
N PRO A 353 20.41 -16.43 10.52
CA PRO A 353 20.79 -17.31 11.59
C PRO A 353 22.23 -17.05 12.04
N ARG A 354 22.44 -17.00 13.36
CA ARG A 354 23.76 -16.77 13.96
C ARG A 354 24.04 -17.79 15.07
N VAL A 355 25.32 -18.12 15.24
CA VAL A 355 25.79 -18.92 16.38
C VAL A 355 25.66 -18.09 17.65
N VAL A 356 24.77 -18.50 18.56
CA VAL A 356 24.47 -17.80 19.82
C VAL A 356 25.18 -18.46 21.00
N ASP A 357 25.28 -19.79 20.99
CA ASP A 357 25.90 -20.55 22.10
C ASP A 357 26.71 -21.74 21.55
N VAL A 358 27.77 -22.11 22.27
CA VAL A 358 28.59 -23.28 21.94
C VAL A 358 28.89 -24.03 23.26
N ALA A 359 28.47 -25.27 23.33
CA ALA A 359 28.84 -26.20 24.39
C ALA A 359 29.97 -27.09 23.94
N THR A 360 30.96 -27.29 24.82
CA THR A 360 32.14 -28.09 24.51
C THR A 360 32.24 -29.27 25.49
N SER A 361 32.80 -30.41 25.03
CA SER A 361 33.18 -31.50 25.91
C SER A 361 34.50 -31.18 26.62
N GLU A 362 34.84 -31.94 27.67
CA GLU A 362 36.11 -31.77 28.40
C GLU A 362 37.33 -31.84 27.46
N GLY A 363 38.21 -30.85 27.58
CA GLY A 363 39.48 -30.78 26.81
C GLY A 363 39.33 -30.19 25.41
N ARG A 364 38.16 -29.68 25.02
CA ARG A 364 37.94 -28.98 23.74
C ARG A 364 37.63 -27.51 23.97
N SER A 365 38.18 -26.66 23.12
CA SER A 365 37.83 -25.22 23.11
C SER A 365 36.60 -24.93 22.23
N ARG A 366 36.06 -23.74 22.39
CA ARG A 366 35.01 -23.23 21.48
C ARG A 366 35.47 -23.17 20.04
N GLU A 367 36.70 -22.74 19.86
CA GLU A 367 37.38 -22.60 18.56
C GLU A 367 37.53 -23.95 17.87
N ASP A 368 37.92 -25.01 18.61
CA ASP A 368 38.05 -26.37 18.04
C ASP A 368 36.72 -26.90 17.53
N VAL A 369 35.64 -26.67 18.29
CA VAL A 369 34.31 -27.15 17.89
C VAL A 369 33.78 -26.39 16.67
N LEU A 370 33.98 -25.06 16.63
CA LEU A 370 33.56 -24.27 15.48
C LEU A 370 34.38 -24.54 14.23
N ALA A 371 35.71 -24.69 14.35
CA ALA A 371 36.58 -25.00 13.24
C ALA A 371 36.25 -26.38 12.62
N ALA A 372 35.99 -27.40 13.46
CA ALA A 372 35.59 -28.71 13.02
C ALA A 372 34.21 -28.69 12.31
N ALA A 373 33.25 -27.95 12.86
CA ALA A 373 31.96 -27.79 12.22
C ALA A 373 32.06 -27.04 10.89
N ALA A 374 32.80 -25.92 10.84
CA ALA A 374 33.00 -25.12 9.64
C ALA A 374 33.69 -25.87 8.51
N ALA A 375 34.66 -26.74 8.84
CA ALA A 375 35.37 -27.57 7.87
C ALA A 375 34.39 -28.43 7.05
N LEU A 376 33.45 -29.10 7.70
CA LEU A 376 32.47 -29.95 7.01
C LEU A 376 31.39 -29.09 6.33
N GLU A 377 30.88 -28.08 7.01
CA GLU A 377 29.78 -27.19 6.53
C GLU A 377 30.21 -26.29 5.36
N SER A 378 31.54 -26.16 5.11
CA SER A 378 32.05 -25.43 3.94
C SER A 378 31.57 -25.98 2.59
N ALA A 379 31.19 -27.27 2.56
CA ALA A 379 30.63 -27.95 1.39
C ALA A 379 29.11 -27.96 1.33
N SER A 380 28.41 -27.41 2.36
CA SER A 380 26.97 -27.44 2.48
C SER A 380 26.33 -26.10 2.06
N ALA A 381 25.20 -26.18 1.35
CA ALA A 381 24.37 -25.02 1.01
C ALA A 381 23.26 -24.75 2.05
N HIS A 382 23.29 -25.47 3.19
CA HIS A 382 22.27 -25.31 4.22
C HIS A 382 22.36 -23.93 4.92
N PRO A 383 21.24 -23.24 5.24
CA PRO A 383 21.28 -21.92 5.91
C PRO A 383 22.05 -21.90 7.24
N LEU A 384 22.07 -23.03 7.99
CA LEU A 384 22.83 -23.13 9.23
C LEU A 384 24.34 -23.21 9.00
N ALA A 385 24.78 -23.70 7.84
CA ALA A 385 26.20 -23.74 7.46
C ALA A 385 26.79 -22.34 7.40
N ALA A 386 26.09 -21.40 6.75
CA ALA A 386 26.51 -20.01 6.66
C ALA A 386 26.72 -19.37 8.04
N ALA A 387 25.85 -19.68 9.01
CA ALA A 387 25.97 -19.19 10.40
C ALA A 387 27.22 -19.74 11.11
N ILE A 388 27.56 -21.02 10.88
CA ILE A 388 28.74 -21.66 11.45
C ILE A 388 30.01 -21.09 10.82
N LEU A 389 30.02 -20.95 9.50
CA LEU A 389 31.16 -20.38 8.74
C LEU A 389 31.46 -18.93 9.17
N ALA A 390 30.41 -18.13 9.39
CA ALA A 390 30.56 -16.76 9.86
C ALA A 390 31.03 -16.64 11.33
N ALA A 391 30.96 -17.72 12.12
CA ALA A 391 31.30 -17.72 13.53
C ALA A 391 32.77 -18.05 13.82
N THR A 392 33.57 -18.39 12.83
CA THR A 392 35.02 -18.71 12.97
C THR A 392 35.80 -18.19 11.77
N GLU A 393 37.00 -17.70 12.04
CA GLU A 393 37.99 -17.34 11.02
C GLU A 393 38.98 -18.49 10.75
N THR A 394 38.91 -19.56 11.55
CA THR A 394 39.82 -20.71 11.45
C THR A 394 39.36 -21.63 10.32
N THR A 395 40.20 -21.80 9.30
CA THR A 395 39.96 -22.72 8.20
C THR A 395 40.74 -24.01 8.46
N VAL A 396 40.02 -25.15 8.46
CA VAL A 396 40.54 -26.49 8.48
C VAL A 396 39.98 -27.21 7.26
N ASP A 397 40.81 -27.94 6.54
CA ASP A 397 40.37 -28.70 5.37
C ASP A 397 39.74 -30.03 5.81
N ALA A 398 38.62 -30.39 5.17
CA ALA A 398 37.97 -31.69 5.36
C ALA A 398 37.95 -32.46 4.05
N ASP A 399 38.27 -33.76 4.14
CA ASP A 399 38.24 -34.68 3.02
C ASP A 399 36.99 -35.57 3.06
N ASP A 400 36.62 -36.16 1.92
CA ASP A 400 35.52 -37.13 1.77
C ASP A 400 34.19 -36.67 2.34
N VAL A 401 33.86 -35.37 2.14
CA VAL A 401 32.67 -34.76 2.69
C VAL A 401 31.40 -35.25 1.98
N GLN A 402 30.43 -35.79 2.74
CA GLN A 402 29.18 -36.32 2.23
C GLN A 402 28.01 -35.81 3.08
N GLU A 403 27.03 -35.14 2.44
CA GLU A 403 25.79 -34.68 3.07
C GLU A 403 24.72 -35.80 3.02
N THR A 404 24.08 -36.05 4.16
CA THR A 404 22.94 -36.96 4.28
C THR A 404 21.66 -36.13 4.58
N PRO A 405 20.74 -36.00 3.61
CA PRO A 405 19.54 -35.19 3.78
C PRO A 405 18.75 -35.53 5.04
N GLY A 406 18.39 -34.51 5.83
CA GLY A 406 17.63 -34.63 7.06
C GLY A 406 18.43 -35.15 8.29
N HIS A 407 19.71 -35.47 8.15
CA HIS A 407 20.59 -35.94 9.23
C HIS A 407 21.70 -34.93 9.50
N GLY A 408 22.56 -34.67 8.51
CA GLY A 408 23.75 -33.83 8.62
C GLY A 408 24.81 -34.18 7.61
N ILE A 409 26.05 -33.89 7.95
CA ILE A 409 27.20 -34.01 7.08
C ILE A 409 28.32 -34.86 7.75
N THR A 410 29.01 -35.68 6.97
CA THR A 410 30.15 -36.49 7.40
C THR A 410 31.38 -36.16 6.57
N GLY A 411 32.56 -36.31 7.14
CA GLY A 411 33.83 -36.13 6.43
C GLY A 411 34.98 -36.54 7.31
N THR A 412 36.21 -36.36 6.85
CA THR A 412 37.44 -36.66 7.63
C THR A 412 38.27 -35.38 7.80
N ILE A 413 38.78 -35.16 9.03
CA ILE A 413 39.71 -34.08 9.33
C ILE A 413 40.95 -34.74 9.94
N ASP A 414 42.15 -34.58 9.37
CA ASP A 414 43.37 -35.19 9.81
C ASP A 414 43.24 -36.73 10.00
N GLY A 415 42.49 -37.38 9.12
CA GLY A 415 42.26 -38.83 9.13
C GLY A 415 41.27 -39.33 10.21
N ARG A 416 40.59 -38.44 10.94
CA ARG A 416 39.55 -38.75 11.92
C ARG A 416 38.16 -38.53 11.32
N LEU A 417 37.26 -39.46 11.59
CA LEU A 417 35.88 -39.36 11.12
C LEU A 417 35.12 -38.30 11.91
N MET A 418 34.61 -37.30 11.20
CA MET A 418 33.80 -36.23 11.77
C MET A 418 32.35 -36.35 11.31
N ARG A 419 31.42 -36.04 12.20
CA ARG A 419 29.99 -35.88 11.88
C ARG A 419 29.46 -34.58 12.45
N VAL A 420 28.71 -33.86 11.65
CA VAL A 420 27.99 -32.60 12.06
C VAL A 420 26.54 -32.78 11.71
N GLY A 421 25.60 -32.60 12.67
CA GLY A 421 24.20 -32.80 12.37
C GLY A 421 23.25 -32.69 13.58
N SER A 422 22.00 -33.09 13.37
CA SER A 422 20.96 -32.89 14.36
C SER A 422 21.10 -33.81 15.59
N PRO A 423 20.61 -33.40 16.77
CA PRO A 423 20.58 -34.27 17.97
C PRO A 423 19.76 -35.55 17.80
N ARG A 424 18.94 -35.67 16.76
CA ARG A 424 18.23 -36.92 16.41
C ARG A 424 19.14 -37.97 15.79
N TRP A 425 20.20 -37.51 15.18
CA TRP A 425 21.20 -38.40 14.49
C TRP A 425 22.46 -38.64 15.31
N ILE A 426 22.93 -37.60 16.01
CA ILE A 426 24.10 -37.66 16.90
C ILE A 426 23.61 -37.47 18.33
N SER A 427 23.67 -38.54 19.13
CA SER A 427 23.22 -38.47 20.53
C SER A 427 24.06 -37.48 21.34
N PRO A 428 23.44 -36.52 22.05
CA PRO A 428 24.17 -35.51 22.82
C PRO A 428 25.07 -36.02 23.94
N GLY A 429 24.81 -37.22 24.46
CA GLY A 429 25.61 -37.83 25.54
C GLY A 429 25.77 -36.92 26.75
N GLN A 430 27.02 -36.58 27.09
CA GLN A 430 27.31 -35.71 28.26
C GLN A 430 26.79 -34.28 28.13
N LEU A 431 26.47 -33.82 26.89
CA LEU A 431 25.95 -32.49 26.61
C LEU A 431 24.43 -32.42 26.59
N GLU A 432 23.72 -33.50 26.94
CA GLU A 432 22.24 -33.58 26.92
C GLU A 432 21.56 -32.39 27.60
N ASN A 433 21.96 -32.06 28.83
CA ASN A 433 21.37 -30.94 29.58
C ASN A 433 21.62 -29.59 28.89
N ARG A 434 22.82 -29.40 28.32
CA ARG A 434 23.17 -28.14 27.59
C ARG A 434 22.43 -28.02 26.28
N THR A 435 22.29 -29.11 25.55
CA THR A 435 21.51 -29.11 24.30
C THR A 435 20.03 -28.88 24.54
N GLN A 436 19.47 -29.44 25.62
CA GLN A 436 18.09 -29.17 26.03
C GLN A 436 17.90 -27.71 26.47
N GLU A 437 18.86 -27.12 27.21
CA GLU A 437 18.85 -25.71 27.58
C GLU A 437 18.88 -24.82 26.33
N MET A 438 19.79 -25.08 25.38
CA MET A 438 19.85 -24.37 24.10
C MET A 438 18.52 -24.45 23.32
N ALA A 439 17.97 -25.65 23.20
CA ALA A 439 16.68 -25.87 22.53
C ALA A 439 15.53 -25.14 23.22
N SER A 440 15.50 -25.12 24.56
CA SER A 440 14.48 -24.40 25.35
C SER A 440 14.56 -22.88 25.19
N ARG A 441 15.74 -22.35 24.83
CA ARG A 441 15.98 -20.94 24.51
C ARG A 441 15.74 -20.62 23.01
N GLY A 442 15.15 -21.54 22.26
CA GLY A 442 14.78 -21.33 20.88
C GLY A 442 15.92 -21.46 19.87
N MET A 443 17.00 -22.18 20.20
CA MET A 443 18.12 -22.44 19.31
C MET A 443 17.91 -23.73 18.53
N SER A 444 18.30 -23.76 17.27
CA SER A 444 18.55 -24.98 16.53
C SER A 444 19.91 -25.51 16.95
N VAL A 445 19.95 -26.75 17.46
CA VAL A 445 21.18 -27.36 17.96
C VAL A 445 21.79 -28.26 16.90
N VAL A 446 23.08 -28.02 16.60
CA VAL A 446 23.92 -28.83 15.72
C VAL A 446 24.97 -29.53 16.59
N MET A 447 25.04 -30.86 16.51
CA MET A 447 25.99 -31.69 17.24
C MET A 447 27.25 -31.93 16.40
N ILE A 448 28.42 -31.94 17.05
CA ILE A 448 29.68 -32.23 16.44
C ILE A 448 30.30 -33.44 17.12
N GLU A 449 30.62 -34.45 16.33
CA GLU A 449 31.19 -35.73 16.80
C GLU A 449 32.50 -36.05 16.07
N GLU A 450 33.47 -36.51 16.80
CA GLU A 450 34.78 -37.03 16.31
C GLU A 450 34.93 -38.51 16.72
N ASP A 451 35.15 -39.41 15.77
CA ASP A 451 35.34 -40.85 16.02
C ASP A 451 34.32 -41.49 16.97
N GLY A 452 33.03 -41.13 16.87
CA GLY A 452 31.94 -41.62 17.70
C GLY A 452 31.83 -40.96 19.09
N ARG A 453 32.61 -39.89 19.35
CA ARG A 453 32.53 -39.11 20.61
C ARG A 453 32.08 -37.70 20.32
N VAL A 454 31.07 -37.20 21.03
CA VAL A 454 30.60 -35.82 20.94
C VAL A 454 31.70 -34.91 21.49
N ILE A 455 32.19 -33.98 20.65
CA ILE A 455 33.14 -32.94 21.03
C ILE A 455 32.51 -31.61 21.33
N GLY A 456 31.29 -31.36 20.82
CA GLY A 456 30.57 -30.13 21.10
C GLY A 456 29.16 -30.06 20.52
N ALA A 457 28.47 -28.99 20.84
CA ALA A 457 27.19 -28.62 20.28
C ALA A 457 27.14 -27.11 20.00
N VAL A 458 26.62 -26.74 18.85
CA VAL A 458 26.47 -25.35 18.41
C VAL A 458 24.99 -24.98 18.40
N GLY A 459 24.62 -23.96 19.15
CA GLY A 459 23.29 -23.40 19.19
C GLY A 459 23.16 -22.22 18.24
N ILE A 460 22.32 -22.37 17.22
CA ILE A 460 22.09 -21.38 16.17
C ILE A 460 20.67 -20.86 16.30
N ARG A 461 20.50 -19.54 16.23
CA ARG A 461 19.17 -18.91 16.30
C ARG A 461 19.06 -17.79 15.26
N ASP A 462 17.92 -17.71 14.63
CA ASP A 462 17.49 -16.56 13.87
C ASP A 462 16.88 -15.56 14.86
N GLU A 463 17.50 -14.38 14.99
CA GLU A 463 17.13 -13.41 16.01
C GLU A 463 15.83 -12.70 15.67
N LEU A 464 15.01 -12.48 16.69
CA LEU A 464 13.81 -11.67 16.59
C LEU A 464 14.19 -10.22 16.20
N ARG A 465 13.41 -9.62 15.31
CA ARG A 465 13.58 -8.18 14.99
C ARG A 465 13.37 -7.34 16.25
N PRO A 466 14.19 -6.32 16.49
CA PRO A 466 14.10 -5.49 17.71
C PRO A 466 12.73 -4.84 17.91
N GLU A 467 12.02 -4.55 16.82
CA GLU A 467 10.70 -3.94 16.83
C GLU A 467 9.53 -4.94 16.93
N ALA A 468 9.77 -6.25 16.86
CA ALA A 468 8.72 -7.27 16.79
C ALA A 468 7.79 -7.24 18.01
N ALA A 469 8.33 -7.26 19.22
CA ALA A 469 7.54 -7.22 20.46
C ALA A 469 6.72 -5.93 20.58
N ALA A 470 7.31 -4.79 20.23
CA ALA A 470 6.61 -3.50 20.23
C ALA A 470 5.47 -3.46 19.18
N THR A 471 5.70 -4.09 18.03
CA THR A 471 4.69 -4.21 16.96
C THR A 471 3.52 -5.07 17.41
N VAL A 472 3.77 -6.24 18.01
CA VAL A 472 2.73 -7.12 18.56
C VAL A 472 1.93 -6.40 19.63
N ALA A 473 2.60 -5.71 20.57
CA ALA A 473 1.93 -4.91 21.58
C ALA A 473 1.04 -3.80 20.97
N ALA A 474 1.50 -3.13 19.90
CA ALA A 474 0.73 -2.12 19.20
C ALA A 474 -0.50 -2.70 18.48
N LEU A 475 -0.40 -3.93 17.94
CA LEU A 475 -1.53 -4.66 17.37
C LEU A 475 -2.57 -5.01 18.45
N HIS A 476 -2.12 -5.54 19.60
CA HIS A 476 -2.99 -5.85 20.74
C HIS A 476 -3.69 -4.59 21.28
N ALA A 477 -2.99 -3.45 21.36
CA ALA A 477 -3.59 -2.16 21.74
C ALA A 477 -4.68 -1.68 20.76
N GLN A 478 -4.65 -2.14 19.50
CA GLN A 478 -5.70 -1.90 18.50
C GLN A 478 -6.83 -2.94 18.55
N GLY A 479 -6.81 -3.89 19.49
CA GLY A 479 -7.77 -4.98 19.61
C GLY A 479 -7.62 -6.03 18.51
N ILE A 480 -6.39 -6.22 18.01
CA ILE A 480 -6.07 -7.21 16.99
C ILE A 480 -5.38 -8.40 17.66
N ARG A 481 -5.91 -9.60 17.44
CA ARG A 481 -5.31 -10.88 17.88
C ARG A 481 -4.13 -11.20 16.96
N THR A 482 -3.05 -11.73 17.53
CA THR A 482 -1.88 -12.19 16.78
C THR A 482 -1.72 -13.70 16.92
N VAL A 483 -1.32 -14.36 15.82
CA VAL A 483 -1.08 -15.80 15.73
C VAL A 483 0.24 -16.01 15.00
N MET A 484 1.14 -16.84 15.51
CA MET A 484 2.37 -17.18 14.80
C MET A 484 2.24 -18.54 14.10
N LEU A 485 2.61 -18.61 12.83
CA LEU A 485 2.66 -19.81 12.01
C LEU A 485 4.12 -20.07 11.61
N THR A 486 4.62 -21.28 11.82
CA THR A 486 6.02 -21.62 11.48
C THR A 486 6.21 -23.09 11.16
N GLY A 487 7.18 -23.41 10.30
CA GLY A 487 7.66 -24.77 10.08
C GLY A 487 8.61 -25.29 11.15
N ASP A 488 9.07 -24.43 12.06
CA ASP A 488 9.99 -24.82 13.13
C ASP A 488 9.37 -25.78 14.13
N ASN A 489 10.24 -26.45 14.90
CA ASN A 489 9.78 -27.28 16.01
C ASN A 489 9.09 -26.48 17.10
N ALA A 490 8.22 -27.16 17.87
CA ALA A 490 7.35 -26.52 18.85
C ALA A 490 8.10 -25.78 19.99
N LEU A 491 9.31 -26.21 20.38
CA LEU A 491 10.10 -25.57 21.43
C LEU A 491 10.63 -24.20 20.97
N THR A 492 11.29 -24.19 19.82
CA THR A 492 11.82 -22.98 19.20
C THR A 492 10.69 -21.97 18.93
N ALA A 493 9.59 -22.45 18.35
CA ALA A 493 8.43 -21.61 18.04
C ALA A 493 7.85 -20.92 19.27
N ARG A 494 7.65 -21.66 20.38
CA ARG A 494 7.13 -21.11 21.64
C ARG A 494 8.07 -20.09 22.28
N ALA A 495 9.39 -20.35 22.24
CA ALA A 495 10.37 -19.43 22.80
C ALA A 495 10.34 -18.06 22.08
N ILE A 496 10.35 -18.06 20.74
CA ILE A 496 10.28 -16.84 19.92
C ILE A 496 8.94 -16.13 20.09
N ALA A 497 7.84 -16.87 20.10
CA ALA A 497 6.51 -16.28 20.29
C ALA A 497 6.36 -15.61 21.68
N ALA A 498 6.88 -16.23 22.73
CA ALA A 498 6.87 -15.65 24.07
C ALA A 498 7.70 -14.35 24.13
N GLU A 499 8.87 -14.31 23.46
CA GLU A 499 9.70 -13.13 23.36
C GLU A 499 9.00 -12.00 22.56
N ALA A 500 8.25 -12.37 21.52
CA ALA A 500 7.44 -11.45 20.71
C ALA A 500 6.13 -11.02 21.39
N GLY A 501 5.68 -11.71 22.45
CA GLY A 501 4.38 -11.46 23.11
C GLY A 501 3.19 -12.06 22.36
N ILE A 502 3.39 -13.15 21.61
CA ILE A 502 2.34 -13.89 20.87
C ILE A 502 1.95 -15.13 21.66
N GLU A 503 0.67 -15.27 22.02
CA GLU A 503 0.17 -16.40 22.81
C GLU A 503 -0.17 -17.64 21.97
N GLU A 504 -0.66 -17.44 20.76
CA GLU A 504 -1.11 -18.53 19.89
C GLU A 504 -0.06 -18.87 18.84
N VAL A 505 0.39 -20.13 18.85
CA VAL A 505 1.49 -20.63 18.01
C VAL A 505 1.10 -21.95 17.37
N HIS A 506 1.28 -22.04 16.06
CA HIS A 506 1.17 -23.28 15.30
C HIS A 506 2.54 -23.59 14.68
N ALA A 507 3.22 -24.55 15.28
CA ALA A 507 4.55 -25.02 14.86
C ALA A 507 4.46 -26.23 13.91
N GLU A 508 5.59 -26.61 13.33
CA GLU A 508 5.74 -27.78 12.45
C GLU A 508 4.78 -27.79 11.25
N GLN A 509 4.47 -26.60 10.72
CA GLN A 509 3.50 -26.42 9.64
C GLN A 509 4.19 -26.48 8.26
N LEU A 510 3.67 -27.34 7.40
CA LEU A 510 3.98 -27.28 5.97
C LEU A 510 3.22 -26.10 5.30
N PRO A 511 3.64 -25.65 4.12
CA PRO A 511 2.95 -24.56 3.41
C PRO A 511 1.44 -24.78 3.22
N ALA A 512 1.02 -26.02 2.95
CA ALA A 512 -0.38 -26.40 2.84
C ALA A 512 -1.14 -26.29 4.18
N ASP A 513 -0.49 -26.65 5.29
CA ASP A 513 -1.07 -26.57 6.63
C ASP A 513 -1.23 -25.10 7.06
N LYS A 514 -0.23 -24.25 6.78
CA LYS A 514 -0.32 -22.79 7.00
C LYS A 514 -1.52 -22.22 6.25
N ALA A 515 -1.69 -22.55 4.97
CA ALA A 515 -2.82 -22.08 4.16
C ALA A 515 -4.17 -22.54 4.73
N ALA A 516 -4.27 -23.79 5.17
CA ALA A 516 -5.48 -24.34 5.80
C ALA A 516 -5.79 -23.64 7.14
N HIS A 517 -4.78 -23.31 7.94
CA HIS A 517 -4.93 -22.55 9.19
C HIS A 517 -5.42 -21.13 8.94
N VAL A 518 -4.77 -20.42 8.02
CA VAL A 518 -5.15 -19.05 7.65
C VAL A 518 -6.59 -19.00 7.11
N ARG A 519 -7.00 -19.98 6.31
CA ARG A 519 -8.39 -20.09 5.83
C ARG A 519 -9.38 -20.24 6.97
N ARG A 520 -9.12 -21.12 7.94
CA ARG A 520 -9.97 -21.30 9.13
C ARG A 520 -10.04 -20.02 9.98
N LEU A 521 -8.93 -19.33 10.18
CA LEU A 521 -8.91 -18.04 10.87
C LEU A 521 -9.74 -16.99 10.12
N SER A 522 -9.64 -16.95 8.79
CA SER A 522 -10.38 -16.02 7.93
C SER A 522 -11.89 -16.27 7.91
N GLU A 523 -12.31 -17.53 8.09
CA GLU A 523 -13.73 -17.91 8.26
C GLU A 523 -14.30 -17.44 9.61
N GLN A 524 -13.48 -17.39 10.66
CA GLN A 524 -13.88 -16.95 12.01
C GLN A 524 -13.91 -15.43 12.13
N ALA A 525 -12.89 -14.76 11.61
CA ALA A 525 -12.74 -13.31 11.65
C ALA A 525 -11.86 -12.82 10.49
N PRO A 526 -12.05 -11.58 9.99
CA PRO A 526 -11.17 -11.01 8.98
C PRO A 526 -9.70 -11.07 9.43
N THR A 527 -8.91 -11.85 8.68
CA THR A 527 -7.52 -12.20 9.02
C THR A 527 -6.56 -11.68 7.96
N ALA A 528 -5.49 -11.00 8.40
CA ALA A 528 -4.34 -10.72 7.56
C ALA A 528 -3.27 -11.81 7.78
N MET A 529 -2.68 -12.32 6.70
CA MET A 529 -1.45 -13.12 6.75
C MET A 529 -0.27 -12.27 6.34
N ILE A 530 0.79 -12.30 7.11
CA ILE A 530 2.03 -11.56 6.86
C ILE A 530 3.18 -12.55 6.74
N GLY A 531 3.90 -12.51 5.62
CA GLY A 531 5.01 -13.38 5.31
C GLY A 531 5.99 -12.74 4.32
N ASP A 532 7.10 -13.41 4.02
CA ASP A 532 8.10 -12.99 3.04
C ASP A 532 7.68 -13.28 1.58
N GLY A 533 6.67 -14.09 1.39
CA GLY A 533 5.99 -14.39 0.12
C GLY A 533 6.58 -15.52 -0.70
N ILE A 534 7.76 -16.05 -0.39
CA ILE A 534 8.37 -17.14 -1.19
C ILE A 534 7.69 -18.48 -0.84
N ASN A 535 7.67 -18.83 0.45
CA ASN A 535 7.11 -20.09 0.93
C ASN A 535 5.64 -19.95 1.39
N ASP A 536 5.19 -18.73 1.66
CA ASP A 536 3.90 -18.42 2.24
C ASP A 536 2.82 -18.00 1.21
N ALA A 537 3.15 -18.00 -0.09
CA ALA A 537 2.21 -17.60 -1.14
C ALA A 537 0.83 -18.29 -1.03
N PRO A 538 0.71 -19.60 -0.74
CA PRO A 538 -0.60 -20.24 -0.53
C PRO A 538 -1.33 -19.73 0.72
N ALA A 539 -0.60 -19.39 1.78
CA ALA A 539 -1.15 -18.85 3.02
C ALA A 539 -1.61 -17.39 2.83
N LEU A 540 -0.80 -16.55 2.15
CA LEU A 540 -1.14 -15.19 1.77
C LEU A 540 -2.43 -15.14 0.95
N ALA A 541 -2.54 -16.00 -0.08
CA ALA A 541 -3.73 -16.10 -0.92
C ALA A 541 -4.98 -16.63 -0.19
N SER A 542 -4.81 -17.34 0.93
CA SER A 542 -5.91 -17.89 1.75
C SER A 542 -6.44 -16.91 2.80
N ALA A 543 -5.74 -15.79 3.02
CA ALA A 543 -6.13 -14.76 3.98
C ALA A 543 -7.26 -13.86 3.45
N THR A 544 -7.90 -13.12 4.36
CA THR A 544 -8.77 -12.00 3.96
C THR A 544 -7.94 -10.91 3.27
N VAL A 545 -6.71 -10.69 3.74
CA VAL A 545 -5.70 -9.81 3.13
C VAL A 545 -4.33 -10.47 3.28
N GLY A 546 -3.69 -10.79 2.16
CA GLY A 546 -2.30 -11.20 2.14
C GLY A 546 -1.37 -9.99 2.16
N ILE A 547 -0.37 -9.99 3.04
CA ILE A 547 0.62 -8.91 3.19
C ILE A 547 2.01 -9.50 3.01
N ALA A 548 2.72 -9.09 1.96
CA ALA A 548 4.12 -9.45 1.74
C ALA A 548 5.05 -8.41 2.36
N MET A 549 6.07 -8.88 3.09
CA MET A 549 7.13 -8.05 3.68
C MET A 549 8.39 -8.10 2.82
N GLY A 550 9.12 -6.96 2.74
CA GLY A 550 10.38 -6.90 2.01
C GLY A 550 10.24 -7.14 0.51
N ALA A 551 9.12 -6.76 -0.08
CA ALA A 551 8.72 -7.09 -1.46
C ALA A 551 9.59 -6.45 -2.56
N THR A 552 10.72 -5.87 -2.22
CA THR A 552 11.68 -5.29 -3.19
C THR A 552 12.47 -6.37 -3.95
N GLY A 553 12.43 -7.64 -3.53
CA GLY A 553 13.28 -8.70 -4.08
C GLY A 553 12.59 -9.81 -4.89
N THR A 554 11.30 -10.09 -4.75
CA THR A 554 10.66 -11.20 -5.47
C THR A 554 9.33 -10.82 -6.12
N ALA A 555 9.29 -10.86 -7.45
CA ALA A 555 8.05 -10.64 -8.22
C ALA A 555 6.91 -11.57 -7.75
N ALA A 556 7.22 -12.80 -7.35
CA ALA A 556 6.25 -13.79 -6.88
C ALA A 556 5.57 -13.41 -5.56
N ALA A 557 6.31 -12.81 -4.61
CA ALA A 557 5.76 -12.33 -3.35
C ALA A 557 4.81 -11.16 -3.57
N VAL A 558 5.23 -10.21 -4.42
CA VAL A 558 4.39 -9.08 -4.79
C VAL A 558 3.16 -9.56 -5.53
N GLU A 559 3.24 -10.56 -6.41
CA GLU A 559 2.09 -11.04 -7.20
C GLU A 559 1.02 -11.73 -6.36
N SER A 560 1.40 -12.49 -5.32
CA SER A 560 0.48 -13.29 -4.50
C SER A 560 -0.21 -12.52 -3.37
N ALA A 561 0.31 -11.37 -2.94
CA ALA A 561 -0.23 -10.58 -1.84
C ALA A 561 -1.17 -9.46 -2.31
N ASP A 562 -2.14 -9.07 -1.48
CA ASP A 562 -3.02 -7.91 -1.70
C ASP A 562 -2.36 -6.57 -1.32
N VAL A 563 -1.42 -6.65 -0.38
CA VAL A 563 -0.65 -5.52 0.15
C VAL A 563 0.82 -5.92 0.21
N ALA A 564 1.71 -5.04 -0.21
CA ALA A 564 3.15 -5.24 -0.13
C ALA A 564 3.80 -4.11 0.68
N PHE A 565 4.69 -4.47 1.60
CA PHE A 565 5.57 -3.53 2.28
C PHE A 565 6.91 -3.52 1.56
N THR A 566 7.36 -2.34 1.16
CA THR A 566 8.64 -2.17 0.46
C THR A 566 9.83 -2.22 1.43
N GLY A 567 9.61 -1.84 2.69
CA GLY A 567 10.59 -1.95 3.78
C GLY A 567 10.39 -3.20 4.62
N THR A 568 11.31 -3.39 5.57
CA THR A 568 11.31 -4.52 6.50
C THR A 568 10.86 -4.16 7.91
N ASP A 569 10.52 -2.89 8.17
CA ASP A 569 10.09 -2.40 9.49
C ASP A 569 8.67 -2.83 9.83
N LEU A 570 8.54 -3.74 10.80
CA LEU A 570 7.25 -4.27 11.26
C LEU A 570 6.31 -3.20 11.84
N ARG A 571 6.82 -2.05 12.30
CA ARG A 571 6.00 -0.95 12.86
C ARG A 571 5.05 -0.34 11.81
N GLN A 572 5.32 -0.54 10.54
CA GLN A 572 4.43 -0.12 9.47
C GLN A 572 3.10 -0.88 9.48
N ILE A 573 3.06 -2.13 9.97
CA ILE A 573 1.86 -2.97 10.00
C ILE A 573 0.72 -2.35 10.82
N PRO A 574 0.89 -2.07 12.13
CA PRO A 574 -0.18 -1.44 12.92
C PRO A 574 -0.55 -0.06 12.40
N ALA A 575 0.39 0.69 11.80
CA ALA A 575 0.13 1.98 11.19
C ALA A 575 -0.75 1.87 9.94
N ALA A 576 -0.47 0.91 9.04
CA ALA A 576 -1.26 0.65 7.85
C ALA A 576 -2.69 0.21 8.19
N LEU A 577 -2.86 -0.68 9.19
CA LEU A 577 -4.16 -1.13 9.67
C LEU A 577 -4.98 0.03 10.27
N ALA A 578 -4.36 0.88 11.09
CA ALA A 578 -5.01 2.06 11.65
C ALA A 578 -5.41 3.07 10.56
N HIS A 579 -4.56 3.26 9.55
CA HIS A 579 -4.83 4.13 8.40
C HIS A 579 -6.02 3.61 7.59
N ALA A 580 -6.06 2.32 7.27
CA ALA A 580 -7.16 1.70 6.55
C ALA A 580 -8.49 1.78 7.33
N ARG A 581 -8.48 1.54 8.65
CA ARG A 581 -9.64 1.70 9.52
C ARG A 581 -10.18 3.12 9.51
N ARG A 582 -9.29 4.13 9.52
CA ARG A 582 -9.68 5.55 9.44
C ARG A 582 -10.32 5.87 8.09
N GLY A 583 -9.71 5.47 6.97
CA GLY A 583 -10.28 5.68 5.65
C GLY A 583 -11.66 5.04 5.51
N ARG A 584 -11.82 3.82 6.03
CA ARG A 584 -13.11 3.12 6.06
C ARG A 584 -14.19 3.87 6.85
N ARG A 585 -13.85 4.49 8.00
CA ARG A 585 -14.80 5.32 8.77
C ARG A 585 -15.19 6.57 7.98
N ILE A 586 -14.24 7.21 7.30
CA ILE A 586 -14.51 8.40 6.45
C ILE A 586 -15.45 8.01 5.31
N MET A 587 -15.20 6.91 4.59
CA MET A 587 -16.10 6.40 3.54
C MET A 587 -17.52 6.19 4.05
N THR A 588 -17.66 5.47 5.18
CA THR A 588 -18.98 5.19 5.77
C THR A 588 -19.70 6.48 6.17
N GLY A 589 -18.99 7.43 6.78
CA GLY A 589 -19.54 8.74 7.15
C GLY A 589 -19.99 9.54 5.93
N ASN A 590 -19.21 9.53 4.85
CA ASN A 590 -19.54 10.23 3.61
C ASN A 590 -20.79 9.63 2.94
N ILE A 591 -20.88 8.28 2.87
CA ILE A 591 -22.08 7.60 2.33
C ILE A 591 -23.31 7.92 3.18
N ALA A 592 -23.19 7.89 4.51
CA ALA A 592 -24.27 8.20 5.41
C ALA A 592 -24.74 9.68 5.27
N LEU A 593 -23.80 10.62 5.13
CA LEU A 593 -24.09 12.03 4.91
C LEU A 593 -24.82 12.23 3.58
N ALA A 594 -24.32 11.65 2.49
CA ALA A 594 -24.95 11.75 1.17
C ALA A 594 -26.37 11.20 1.17
N LEU A 595 -26.60 10.04 1.81
CA LEU A 595 -27.91 9.45 1.93
C LEU A 595 -28.87 10.31 2.79
N ALA A 596 -28.38 10.85 3.91
CA ALA A 596 -29.16 11.73 4.77
C ALA A 596 -29.62 13.00 4.03
N ILE A 597 -28.75 13.58 3.20
CA ILE A 597 -29.09 14.75 2.38
C ILE A 597 -30.22 14.43 1.40
N ILE A 598 -30.13 13.29 0.68
CA ILE A 598 -31.20 12.86 -0.24
C ILE A 598 -32.53 12.68 0.53
N VAL A 599 -32.50 11.99 1.67
CA VAL A 599 -33.69 11.71 2.48
C VAL A 599 -34.35 13.00 2.99
N VAL A 600 -33.57 14.03 3.29
CA VAL A 600 -34.09 15.33 3.76
C VAL A 600 -34.54 16.20 2.59
N LEU A 601 -33.72 16.34 1.54
CA LEU A 601 -34.03 17.23 0.42
C LEU A 601 -35.21 16.74 -0.43
N PHE A 602 -35.35 15.43 -0.62
CA PHE A 602 -36.40 14.86 -1.45
C PHE A 602 -37.83 15.28 -1.02
N PRO A 603 -38.26 15.09 0.23
CA PRO A 603 -39.59 15.56 0.65
C PRO A 603 -39.72 17.08 0.61
N LEU A 604 -38.68 17.86 0.98
CA LEU A 604 -38.72 19.32 0.91
C LEU A 604 -38.92 19.83 -0.53
N ALA A 605 -38.27 19.15 -1.50
CA ALA A 605 -38.45 19.40 -2.92
C ALA A 605 -39.89 19.03 -3.39
N LEU A 606 -40.37 17.86 -3.00
CA LEU A 606 -41.67 17.33 -3.40
C LEU A 606 -42.82 18.24 -2.90
N PHE A 607 -42.72 18.75 -1.67
CA PHE A 607 -43.72 19.66 -1.10
C PHE A 607 -43.56 21.12 -1.54
N GLY A 608 -42.51 21.43 -2.34
CA GLY A 608 -42.28 22.79 -2.85
C GLY A 608 -41.78 23.76 -1.78
N VAL A 609 -41.18 23.26 -0.69
CA VAL A 609 -40.62 24.11 0.39
C VAL A 609 -39.34 24.81 -0.09
N LEU A 610 -38.55 24.13 -0.95
CA LEU A 610 -37.30 24.63 -1.53
C LEU A 610 -37.44 24.76 -3.04
N GLY A 611 -37.03 25.89 -3.60
CA GLY A 611 -36.90 26.11 -5.04
C GLY A 611 -35.62 25.44 -5.58
N LEU A 612 -35.51 25.40 -6.92
CA LEU A 612 -34.42 24.72 -7.64
C LEU A 612 -33.04 25.22 -7.21
N ALA A 613 -32.81 26.52 -7.18
CA ALA A 613 -31.54 27.13 -6.82
C ALA A 613 -31.07 26.76 -5.40
N ALA A 614 -32.01 26.72 -4.43
CA ALA A 614 -31.68 26.36 -3.04
C ALA A 614 -31.30 24.88 -2.92
N VAL A 615 -32.02 23.98 -3.60
CA VAL A 615 -31.71 22.54 -3.60
C VAL A 615 -30.38 22.28 -4.27
N VAL A 616 -30.09 22.90 -5.41
CA VAL A 616 -28.79 22.81 -6.10
C VAL A 616 -27.67 23.26 -5.18
N LEU A 617 -27.81 24.43 -4.56
CA LEU A 617 -26.77 24.96 -3.66
C LEU A 617 -26.46 24.00 -2.49
N VAL A 618 -27.50 23.50 -1.81
CA VAL A 618 -27.32 22.55 -0.70
C VAL A 618 -26.65 21.27 -1.18
N HIS A 619 -27.03 20.77 -2.34
CA HIS A 619 -26.47 19.54 -2.92
C HIS A 619 -24.96 19.68 -3.25
N GLU A 620 -24.59 20.77 -3.92
CA GLU A 620 -23.22 21.05 -4.31
C GLU A 620 -22.30 21.33 -3.10
N VAL A 621 -22.79 22.08 -2.11
CA VAL A 621 -22.06 22.28 -0.85
C VAL A 621 -21.81 20.94 -0.16
N ALA A 622 -22.80 20.05 -0.13
CA ALA A 622 -22.66 18.72 0.43
C ALA A 622 -21.59 17.89 -0.31
N GLU A 623 -21.56 17.97 -1.62
CA GLU A 623 -20.57 17.31 -2.46
C GLU A 623 -19.15 17.79 -2.16
N VAL A 624 -18.93 19.10 -2.10
CA VAL A 624 -17.67 19.71 -1.70
C VAL A 624 -17.23 19.23 -0.30
N VAL A 625 -18.17 19.15 0.65
CA VAL A 625 -17.89 18.64 2.01
C VAL A 625 -17.47 17.18 1.97
N VAL A 626 -18.14 16.33 1.18
CA VAL A 626 -17.80 14.91 1.01
C VAL A 626 -16.41 14.75 0.39
N ILE A 627 -16.08 15.52 -0.65
CA ILE A 627 -14.76 15.52 -1.30
C ILE A 627 -13.69 15.96 -0.29
N ALA A 628 -13.89 17.08 0.39
CA ALA A 628 -12.93 17.60 1.37
C ALA A 628 -12.71 16.61 2.53
N ASN A 629 -13.77 15.96 3.02
CA ASN A 629 -13.67 14.93 4.04
C ASN A 629 -12.96 13.68 3.52
N GLY A 630 -13.21 13.27 2.27
CA GLY A 630 -12.51 12.16 1.60
C GLY A 630 -10.99 12.41 1.50
N MET A 631 -10.60 13.63 1.11
CA MET A 631 -9.18 14.02 1.06
C MET A 631 -8.49 14.02 2.44
N ARG A 632 -9.24 14.18 3.55
CA ARG A 632 -8.66 14.02 4.91
C ARG A 632 -8.10 12.62 5.16
N ALA A 633 -8.50 11.62 4.39
CA ALA A 633 -7.96 10.28 4.47
C ALA A 633 -6.48 10.22 4.05
N ALA A 634 -6.00 11.19 3.24
CA ALA A 634 -4.58 11.32 2.89
C ALA A 634 -3.68 11.74 4.06
N ARG A 635 -4.24 12.24 5.17
CA ARG A 635 -3.43 12.66 6.33
C ARG A 635 -2.94 11.44 7.09
N THR A 636 -1.70 11.07 6.92
CA THR A 636 -1.00 10.11 7.78
C THR A 636 -0.57 10.83 9.05
N ARG A 637 -1.01 10.36 10.22
CA ARG A 637 -0.36 10.75 11.48
C ARG A 637 0.95 9.99 11.53
N GLY A 638 2.07 10.71 11.60
CA GLY A 638 3.40 10.12 11.55
C GLY A 638 3.56 8.94 12.53
N VAL A 639 4.16 7.89 12.05
CA VAL A 639 4.49 6.66 12.80
C VAL A 639 5.48 6.95 13.94
N GLY A 640 6.14 8.12 13.92
CA GLY A 640 7.15 8.53 14.90
C GLY A 640 6.64 9.10 16.22
N ALA A 641 5.33 9.32 16.42
CA ALA A 641 4.83 10.09 17.57
C ALA A 641 4.29 9.25 18.75
N GLN A 642 4.35 7.93 18.73
CA GLN A 642 3.78 7.09 19.80
C GLN A 642 4.60 5.85 20.19
N VAL A 643 5.91 5.86 20.04
CA VAL A 643 6.75 4.88 20.74
C VAL A 643 7.33 5.59 21.95
N PRO A 644 6.93 5.24 23.19
CA PRO A 644 7.67 5.67 24.37
C PRO A 644 9.09 5.12 24.24
N SER A 645 10.09 5.98 24.16
CA SER A 645 11.48 5.58 24.34
C SER A 645 11.58 4.87 25.67
N SER A 646 11.72 3.55 25.66
CA SER A 646 12.11 2.81 26.87
C SER A 646 13.40 3.44 27.39
N PRO A 647 13.48 3.78 28.68
CA PRO A 647 14.74 4.23 29.25
C PRO A 647 15.71 3.04 29.22
N VAL A 648 16.62 3.04 28.26
CA VAL A 648 17.82 2.21 28.34
C VAL A 648 18.53 2.63 29.63
N ARG A 649 18.58 1.72 30.59
CA ARG A 649 19.32 1.88 31.84
C ARG A 649 20.74 2.38 31.53
N GLN A 650 20.98 3.66 31.84
CA GLN A 650 22.31 4.24 32.06
C GLN A 650 22.80 3.83 33.47
N ASP A 651 23.04 2.55 33.72
CA ASP A 651 23.67 2.05 34.94
C ASP A 651 24.96 1.31 34.57
N LEU A 652 25.95 2.01 34.02
CA LEU A 652 27.34 1.55 33.96
C LEU A 652 28.29 2.73 33.73
N ARG A 653 28.19 3.79 34.57
CA ARG A 653 29.29 4.76 34.72
C ARG A 653 29.24 5.45 36.08
N GLU A 654 29.42 4.71 37.17
CA GLU A 654 29.78 5.24 38.47
C GLU A 654 30.45 4.16 39.30
N THR A 655 31.62 3.69 38.87
CA THR A 655 32.62 3.06 39.79
C THR A 655 34.01 3.17 39.19
N SER A 656 34.54 4.39 39.07
CA SER A 656 35.97 4.58 39.00
C SER A 656 36.35 6.01 39.28
N SER A 657 36.07 6.49 40.52
CA SER A 657 36.70 7.67 41.07
C SER A 657 36.70 7.64 42.60
N VAL A 658 37.40 6.65 43.18
CA VAL A 658 37.90 6.76 44.57
C VAL A 658 39.27 6.09 44.59
N GLY A 659 40.29 6.85 44.81
CA GLY A 659 41.62 6.30 45.11
C GLY A 659 42.77 7.07 44.47
N GLY A 660 43.24 8.18 45.10
CA GLY A 660 44.46 8.82 44.67
C GLY A 660 44.71 10.17 45.31
N ARG A 661 44.74 10.22 46.66
CA ARG A 661 45.46 11.27 47.42
C ARG A 661 46.33 10.58 48.41
N ALA A 662 47.64 10.67 48.24
CA ALA A 662 48.68 10.94 49.25
C ALA A 662 50.04 10.56 48.68
N ALA A 663 50.87 11.51 48.60
CA ALA A 663 52.27 11.80 48.82
C ALA A 663 52.90 12.60 47.69
#